data_d927715f5fd905d0d9e396495601f632
#
_entry.id   d927715f5fd905d0d9e396495601f632
#
_cell.length_a   1.000
_cell.length_b   1.000
_cell.length_c   1.000
_cell.angle_alpha   90.00
_cell.angle_beta   90.00
_cell.angle_gamma   90.00
#
_symmetry.space_group_name_H-M   'P 1'
#
loop_
_entity.id
_entity.type
_entity.pdbx_description
1 polymer ?
#
loop_
_entity_poly.entity_id
_entity_poly.type
_entity_poly.pdbx_seq_one_letter_code
_entity_poly.pdbx_strand_id
1 'polypeptide(L)'
;MRLPRPWRAPAPDTGFSAGRGGQDPASLGADDPETELYEAELSEAELQEADNGGDGEFAEFLGGPAASAGWLPDFLEVGPRHVAVGEELAASLVIVGWPREVFGGWLEPLTSIPARVEVSLHIDPIPPEQASARLRTQLARFESSRYGDADAGRLADPHLDTATADAHELAARLARCETRLFRVGISLLIRATDPDELADLVAAVTALAASMLLDARPATWRALRGWTSALPLGIDCLGQRRTLDTDALAAGFPFACTDLPTDPISLTAPTGVVLGRNLAGPGLVIHDRFEAHRPNYNSVCLAQSGAGKSYLTKLEVRRSLYLGIRASVIDPEDEWAPTSTELGGTHIRLGQPGIHVNPLDLPAAAPADRHLANQAPGRAGAGTDALTRRGLYLHTVLGVLFGGPLTPAERSVADRGIHACYRAGGITQDPATWTRPAPRLGDLAATLGELGDPRGIGAELADRLAPFTTGSFSGLFAGPTTYPPDPAAPLTVWSLRALPDELKPIGTLLALDATWRAVTDPGAGSTGPTGPAGAGRRLVVLEEAWQLLQNPAGAVFVARLARAARKRNVGLLLVTTDVTDLLGSELGMAVVTNAATHFLLPTSPAVADQIAATFALSEGERNFLTSGDVGNALLLAGRRHRVAFKALASPSEHAAITTHPAELAQQAQQAQQAQQAQQAQQAQQAGLAPPTSPPPTAPHPATTATTAGAATAPTEEDPL
;
A
#
# COMPACT_ATOMS: atom_id res chain seq x y z
N MET A 1 -30.05 12.13 -29.99
CA MET A 1 -30.63 11.21 -28.98
C MET A 1 -31.30 12.07 -27.92
N ARG A 2 -32.63 12.04 -27.83
CA ARG A 2 -33.44 12.89 -26.93
C ARG A 2 -33.61 12.14 -25.59
N LEU A 3 -33.33 12.83 -24.49
CA LEU A 3 -33.55 12.33 -23.11
C LEU A 3 -35.06 12.23 -22.83
N PRO A 4 -35.58 11.22 -22.11
CA PRO A 4 -36.98 11.12 -21.74
C PRO A 4 -37.34 12.12 -20.63
N ARG A 5 -38.57 12.62 -20.66
CA ARG A 5 -39.16 13.59 -19.72
C ARG A 5 -39.39 12.94 -18.34
N PRO A 6 -39.31 13.70 -17.26
CA PRO A 6 -39.61 13.17 -15.92
C PRO A 6 -41.08 12.91 -15.70
N TRP A 7 -41.35 11.83 -14.99
CA TRP A 7 -42.69 11.36 -14.61
C TRP A 7 -43.35 12.36 -13.65
N ARG A 8 -44.61 12.72 -13.91
CA ARG A 8 -45.46 13.51 -12.99
C ARG A 8 -46.40 12.55 -12.27
N ALA A 9 -46.40 12.58 -10.94
CA ALA A 9 -47.39 11.92 -10.12
C ALA A 9 -48.73 12.66 -10.13
N PRO A 10 -49.88 11.96 -10.04
CA PRO A 10 -51.19 12.58 -9.92
C PRO A 10 -51.45 13.23 -8.56
N ALA A 11 -52.24 14.29 -8.52
CA ALA A 11 -52.61 15.06 -7.36
C ALA A 11 -53.56 14.30 -6.45
N PRO A 12 -53.46 14.45 -5.12
CA PRO A 12 -54.42 13.83 -4.21
C PRO A 12 -55.74 14.57 -4.12
N ASP A 13 -56.81 13.82 -4.11
CA ASP A 13 -58.19 14.28 -3.89
C ASP A 13 -58.45 14.65 -2.42
N THR A 14 -59.05 15.81 -2.22
CA THR A 14 -59.43 16.34 -0.91
C THR A 14 -60.85 15.91 -0.53
N GLY A 15 -60.98 15.14 0.53
CA GLY A 15 -62.30 14.82 1.11
C GLY A 15 -62.28 14.90 2.63
N PHE A 16 -63.07 15.84 3.10
CA PHE A 16 -63.30 16.25 4.48
C PHE A 16 -64.11 15.22 5.31
N SER A 17 -63.83 15.02 6.61
CA SER A 17 -64.83 15.33 7.66
C SER A 17 -64.33 15.10 9.06
N ALA A 18 -64.76 16.00 9.95
CA ALA A 18 -64.43 16.06 11.37
C ALA A 18 -65.36 15.14 12.23
N GLY A 19 -64.82 14.61 13.31
CA GLY A 19 -65.57 13.97 14.37
C GLY A 19 -64.85 14.03 15.71
N ARG A 20 -65.47 14.73 16.69
CA ARG A 20 -65.05 14.92 18.09
C ARG A 20 -65.35 13.69 18.92
N GLY A 21 -64.53 13.45 19.96
CA GLY A 21 -64.95 12.64 21.13
C GLY A 21 -63.74 12.27 21.97
N GLY A 22 -63.67 12.90 23.15
CA GLY A 22 -62.69 12.71 24.17
C GLY A 22 -63.00 11.55 25.13
N GLN A 23 -62.00 11.18 25.84
CA GLN A 23 -62.01 10.97 27.32
C GLN A 23 -60.69 10.36 27.78
N ASP A 24 -60.25 10.84 28.89
CA ASP A 24 -59.07 10.63 29.71
C ASP A 24 -59.08 9.31 30.54
N PRO A 25 -58.15 9.11 31.54
CA PRO A 25 -56.80 8.56 31.42
C PRO A 25 -56.53 7.41 32.42
N ALA A 26 -55.28 7.04 32.52
CA ALA A 26 -54.58 6.36 33.63
C ALA A 26 -54.40 4.85 33.57
N SER A 27 -53.13 4.45 33.45
CA SER A 27 -52.35 3.86 34.56
C SER A 27 -50.97 3.39 34.09
N LEU A 28 -49.95 4.05 34.61
CA LEU A 28 -48.73 3.59 35.25
C LEU A 28 -48.17 2.22 34.85
N GLY A 29 -47.09 2.27 34.07
CA GLY A 29 -46.05 1.26 34.03
C GLY A 29 -44.72 2.00 33.76
N ALA A 30 -43.73 1.81 34.62
CA ALA A 30 -42.46 2.45 34.58
C ALA A 30 -41.66 1.94 33.37
N ASP A 31 -41.48 2.79 32.38
CA ASP A 31 -40.62 2.54 31.21
C ASP A 31 -39.43 3.49 31.24
N ASP A 32 -38.28 2.92 30.89
CA ASP A 32 -36.97 3.51 30.89
C ASP A 32 -36.92 4.70 29.92
N PRO A 33 -36.55 5.92 30.32
CA PRO A 33 -36.64 7.12 29.47
C PRO A 33 -35.69 7.13 28.28
N GLU A 34 -34.72 6.21 28.20
CA GLU A 34 -33.78 6.15 27.06
C GLU A 34 -34.39 5.52 25.80
N THR A 35 -35.42 4.70 25.91
CA THR A 35 -36.05 4.05 24.75
C THR A 35 -37.08 4.97 24.06
N GLU A 36 -37.68 5.92 24.78
CA GLU A 36 -38.71 6.82 24.25
C GLU A 36 -38.17 7.95 23.35
N LEU A 37 -36.86 8.21 23.36
CA LEU A 37 -36.27 9.35 22.62
C LEU A 37 -36.40 9.21 21.10
N TYR A 38 -36.67 8.01 20.56
CA TYR A 38 -36.70 7.74 19.14
C TYR A 38 -37.87 6.87 18.65
N GLU A 39 -38.70 6.34 19.51
CA GLU A 39 -39.92 5.67 19.10
C GLU A 39 -40.97 6.72 18.72
N ALA A 40 -41.05 7.04 17.42
CA ALA A 40 -42.25 7.64 16.89
C ALA A 40 -43.36 6.57 17.06
N GLU A 41 -44.28 6.76 17.99
CA GLU A 41 -45.53 6.02 17.99
C GLU A 41 -46.15 6.11 16.60
N LEU A 42 -46.04 5.04 15.81
CA LEU A 42 -46.94 4.79 14.72
C LEU A 42 -48.32 4.64 15.37
N SER A 43 -49.28 5.45 14.98
CA SER A 43 -50.63 5.25 15.46
C SER A 43 -51.06 3.81 15.13
N GLU A 44 -51.85 3.19 15.98
CA GLU A 44 -52.39 1.83 15.74
C GLU A 44 -53.08 1.72 14.36
N ALA A 45 -53.54 2.84 13.79
CA ALA A 45 -54.09 2.92 12.45
C ALA A 45 -53.03 2.74 11.34
N GLU A 46 -51.83 3.29 11.50
CA GLU A 46 -50.73 3.09 10.51
C GLU A 46 -50.13 1.66 10.61
N LEU A 47 -50.21 1.03 11.78
CA LEU A 47 -49.84 -0.38 11.94
C LEU A 47 -50.92 -1.32 11.35
N GLN A 48 -52.20 -0.96 11.41
CA GLN A 48 -53.28 -1.72 10.77
C GLN A 48 -53.30 -1.58 9.24
N GLU A 49 -52.98 -0.40 8.68
CA GLU A 49 -52.83 -0.24 7.23
C GLU A 49 -51.62 -1.02 6.68
N ALA A 50 -50.51 -1.08 7.41
CA ALA A 50 -49.35 -1.89 7.04
C ALA A 50 -49.63 -3.41 7.12
N ASP A 51 -50.51 -3.84 8.05
CA ASP A 51 -50.85 -5.24 8.22
C ASP A 51 -51.88 -5.73 7.19
N ASN A 52 -52.74 -4.85 6.66
CA ASN A 52 -53.79 -5.23 5.70
C ASN A 52 -53.43 -5.04 4.22
N GLY A 53 -52.42 -4.23 3.91
CA GLY A 53 -52.05 -3.97 2.52
C GLY A 53 -51.03 -4.93 1.94
N GLY A 54 -50.09 -5.42 2.76
CA GLY A 54 -48.94 -6.20 2.28
C GLY A 54 -49.23 -7.66 1.96
N ASP A 55 -50.12 -8.29 2.75
CA ASP A 55 -50.38 -9.73 2.59
C ASP A 55 -51.28 -10.02 1.38
N GLY A 56 -52.12 -9.07 0.94
CA GLY A 56 -52.98 -9.20 -0.24
C GLY A 56 -52.21 -9.05 -1.56
N GLU A 57 -51.37 -8.05 -1.68
CA GLU A 57 -50.55 -7.79 -2.89
C GLU A 57 -49.49 -8.88 -3.09
N PHE A 58 -48.90 -9.39 -2.00
CA PHE A 58 -47.88 -10.44 -2.09
C PHE A 58 -48.49 -11.80 -2.42
N ALA A 59 -49.66 -12.10 -1.89
CA ALA A 59 -50.40 -13.33 -2.27
C ALA A 59 -50.87 -13.28 -3.74
N GLU A 60 -51.26 -12.14 -4.25
CA GLU A 60 -51.63 -11.96 -5.67
C GLU A 60 -50.41 -12.03 -6.58
N PHE A 61 -49.27 -11.55 -6.14
CA PHE A 61 -47.99 -11.67 -6.88
C PHE A 61 -47.50 -13.13 -6.99
N LEU A 62 -47.66 -13.94 -5.92
CA LEU A 62 -47.30 -15.36 -5.91
C LEU A 62 -48.37 -16.30 -6.47
N GLY A 63 -49.62 -15.88 -6.51
CA GLY A 63 -50.77 -16.71 -6.92
C GLY A 63 -51.20 -16.60 -8.38
N GLY A 64 -50.57 -15.78 -9.18
CA GLY A 64 -50.87 -15.68 -10.62
C GLY A 64 -50.36 -16.87 -11.43
N PRO A 65 -50.87 -17.10 -12.69
CA PRO A 65 -50.54 -18.25 -13.50
C PRO A 65 -49.09 -18.25 -14.09
N ALA A 66 -48.18 -17.57 -13.46
CA ALA A 66 -46.77 -17.52 -13.80
C ALA A 66 -45.94 -18.70 -13.25
N ALA A 67 -46.58 -19.83 -12.96
CA ALA A 67 -45.95 -21.06 -12.43
C ALA A 67 -44.94 -21.77 -13.38
N SER A 68 -44.40 -21.05 -14.35
CA SER A 68 -43.34 -21.59 -15.22
C SER A 68 -42.04 -20.77 -15.20
N ALA A 69 -41.96 -19.78 -14.30
CA ALA A 69 -40.72 -19.03 -14.16
C ALA A 69 -39.73 -19.81 -13.30
N GLY A 70 -38.75 -20.47 -13.94
CA GLY A 70 -37.72 -21.27 -13.28
C GLY A 70 -36.77 -20.52 -12.35
N TRP A 71 -37.20 -19.34 -11.86
CA TRP A 71 -36.51 -18.52 -10.85
C TRP A 71 -37.15 -18.59 -9.46
N LEU A 72 -38.35 -19.24 -9.31
CA LEU A 72 -38.97 -19.47 -8.02
C LEU A 72 -38.33 -20.68 -7.35
N PRO A 73 -38.15 -20.67 -6.02
CA PRO A 73 -37.65 -21.82 -5.30
C PRO A 73 -38.63 -22.98 -5.38
N ASP A 74 -38.14 -24.21 -5.42
CA ASP A 74 -38.93 -25.42 -5.53
C ASP A 74 -39.89 -25.62 -4.35
N PHE A 75 -39.50 -25.18 -3.15
CA PHE A 75 -40.33 -25.11 -1.98
C PHE A 75 -39.92 -24.02 -1.01
N LEU A 76 -40.87 -23.58 -0.18
CA LEU A 76 -40.67 -22.62 0.89
C LEU A 76 -41.36 -23.17 2.15
N GLU A 77 -40.57 -23.39 3.21
CA GLU A 77 -41.10 -23.80 4.52
C GLU A 77 -40.79 -22.72 5.55
N VAL A 78 -41.83 -22.25 6.27
CA VAL A 78 -41.71 -21.14 7.21
C VAL A 78 -41.66 -21.67 8.64
N GLY A 79 -40.50 -21.58 9.27
CA GLY A 79 -40.27 -21.84 10.67
C GLY A 79 -40.38 -20.58 11.54
N PRO A 80 -40.36 -20.74 12.86
CA PRO A 80 -40.49 -19.60 13.80
C PRO A 80 -39.26 -18.66 13.76
N ARG A 81 -38.09 -19.12 13.37
CA ARG A 81 -36.83 -18.34 13.40
C ARG A 81 -36.10 -18.33 12.05
N HIS A 82 -36.44 -19.21 11.14
CA HIS A 82 -35.84 -19.31 9.81
C HIS A 82 -36.90 -19.71 8.77
N VAL A 83 -36.53 -19.50 7.52
CA VAL A 83 -37.28 -19.97 6.35
C VAL A 83 -36.39 -20.96 5.63
N ALA A 84 -36.89 -22.13 5.27
CA ALA A 84 -36.23 -23.05 4.36
C ALA A 84 -36.62 -22.70 2.92
N VAL A 85 -35.62 -22.46 2.06
CA VAL A 85 -35.79 -22.06 0.67
C VAL A 85 -34.98 -23.04 -0.20
N GLY A 86 -35.64 -24.04 -0.77
CA GLY A 86 -34.94 -25.16 -1.40
C GLY A 86 -34.06 -25.90 -0.38
N GLU A 87 -32.80 -26.06 -0.65
CA GLU A 87 -31.83 -26.74 0.24
C GLU A 87 -31.19 -25.80 1.28
N GLU A 88 -31.56 -24.51 1.31
CA GLU A 88 -30.95 -23.51 2.18
C GLU A 88 -31.91 -23.08 3.32
N LEU A 89 -31.32 -22.81 4.46
CA LEU A 89 -31.99 -22.20 5.60
C LEU A 89 -31.60 -20.70 5.66
N ALA A 90 -32.59 -19.84 5.88
CA ALA A 90 -32.39 -18.39 5.94
C ALA A 90 -32.97 -17.83 7.25
N ALA A 91 -32.15 -17.23 8.08
CA ALA A 91 -32.56 -16.53 9.30
C ALA A 91 -32.39 -15.02 9.14
N SER A 92 -33.37 -14.26 9.63
CA SER A 92 -33.37 -12.80 9.55
C SER A 92 -33.10 -12.17 10.90
N LEU A 93 -32.22 -11.20 10.94
CA LEU A 93 -32.04 -10.26 12.07
C LEU A 93 -32.52 -8.87 11.65
N VAL A 94 -33.06 -8.12 12.56
CA VAL A 94 -33.45 -6.73 12.36
C VAL A 94 -32.76 -5.85 13.39
N ILE A 95 -32.27 -4.69 12.94
CA ILE A 95 -31.60 -3.74 13.83
C ILE A 95 -32.69 -2.90 14.52
N VAL A 96 -32.79 -3.01 15.85
CA VAL A 96 -33.75 -2.29 16.68
C VAL A 96 -33.10 -1.21 17.54
N GLY A 97 -31.83 -1.39 17.94
CA GLY A 97 -31.02 -0.41 18.66
C GLY A 97 -29.85 0.10 17.86
N TRP A 98 -29.54 1.40 18.00
CA TRP A 98 -28.55 2.10 17.17
C TRP A 98 -27.56 2.87 18.03
N PRO A 99 -26.30 3.02 17.60
CA PRO A 99 -25.34 3.86 18.31
C PRO A 99 -25.78 5.33 18.27
N ARG A 100 -25.35 6.09 19.25
CA ARG A 100 -25.65 7.52 19.32
C ARG A 100 -24.89 8.32 18.27
N GLU A 101 -23.64 7.96 18.03
CA GLU A 101 -22.76 8.59 17.06
C GLU A 101 -22.25 7.55 16.07
N VAL A 102 -22.12 7.94 14.81
CA VAL A 102 -21.60 7.11 13.72
C VAL A 102 -20.49 7.83 12.98
N PHE A 103 -19.56 7.08 12.42
CA PHE A 103 -18.42 7.58 11.64
C PHE A 103 -18.43 6.99 10.22
N GLY A 104 -17.67 7.56 9.31
CA GLY A 104 -17.64 7.09 7.92
C GLY A 104 -17.28 5.62 7.82
N GLY A 105 -18.11 4.84 7.10
CA GLY A 105 -17.93 3.41 6.92
C GLY A 105 -18.38 2.52 8.08
N TRP A 106 -19.14 3.02 9.02
CA TRP A 106 -19.55 2.27 10.22
C TRP A 106 -20.34 0.97 9.93
N LEU A 107 -20.96 0.85 8.75
CA LEU A 107 -21.63 -0.39 8.30
C LEU A 107 -20.69 -1.40 7.61
N GLU A 108 -19.44 -1.04 7.31
CA GLU A 108 -18.50 -1.90 6.62
C GLU A 108 -18.29 -3.26 7.31
N PRO A 109 -18.19 -3.38 8.64
CA PRO A 109 -18.05 -4.68 9.30
C PRO A 109 -19.20 -5.65 8.98
N LEU A 110 -20.43 -5.16 8.83
CA LEU A 110 -21.58 -6.00 8.48
C LEU A 110 -21.53 -6.52 7.03
N THR A 111 -20.94 -5.75 6.12
CA THR A 111 -20.79 -6.13 4.70
C THR A 111 -19.54 -6.97 4.44
N SER A 112 -18.65 -7.06 5.44
CA SER A 112 -17.36 -7.75 5.35
C SER A 112 -17.32 -9.09 6.07
N ILE A 113 -18.46 -9.61 6.49
CA ILE A 113 -18.58 -10.89 7.21
C ILE A 113 -18.18 -12.04 6.24
N PRO A 114 -17.27 -12.95 6.62
CA PRO A 114 -16.87 -14.08 5.77
C PRO A 114 -17.90 -15.22 5.81
N ALA A 115 -19.16 -14.89 5.52
CA ALA A 115 -20.29 -15.81 5.48
C ALA A 115 -21.33 -15.30 4.46
N ARG A 116 -22.35 -16.13 4.19
CA ARG A 116 -23.46 -15.73 3.32
C ARG A 116 -24.47 -14.87 4.07
N VAL A 117 -24.15 -13.58 4.15
CA VAL A 117 -24.96 -12.56 4.81
C VAL A 117 -25.36 -11.49 3.80
N GLU A 118 -26.67 -11.23 3.71
CA GLU A 118 -27.24 -10.15 2.92
C GLU A 118 -27.64 -9.03 3.86
N VAL A 119 -27.25 -7.78 3.53
CA VAL A 119 -27.59 -6.58 4.28
C VAL A 119 -28.56 -5.75 3.45
N SER A 120 -29.76 -5.57 3.96
CA SER A 120 -30.80 -4.76 3.30
C SER A 120 -31.01 -3.45 4.04
N LEU A 121 -30.88 -2.32 3.31
CA LEU A 121 -31.15 -0.99 3.81
C LEU A 121 -32.40 -0.44 3.14
N HIS A 122 -33.44 -0.16 3.92
CA HIS A 122 -34.68 0.47 3.49
C HIS A 122 -34.62 1.94 3.87
N ILE A 123 -34.62 2.85 2.89
CA ILE A 123 -34.38 4.28 3.10
C ILE A 123 -35.55 5.07 2.53
N ASP A 124 -36.34 5.70 3.41
CA ASP A 124 -37.45 6.55 3.01
C ASP A 124 -37.18 8.00 3.39
N PRO A 125 -37.18 8.94 2.45
CA PRO A 125 -37.02 10.35 2.76
C PRO A 125 -38.25 10.90 3.47
N ILE A 126 -38.03 11.67 4.53
CA ILE A 126 -39.11 12.37 5.24
C ILE A 126 -39.28 13.76 4.58
N PRO A 127 -40.51 14.12 4.15
CA PRO A 127 -40.76 15.46 3.62
C PRO A 127 -40.33 16.54 4.63
N PRO A 128 -39.67 17.63 4.20
CA PRO A 128 -39.11 18.65 5.09
C PRO A 128 -40.14 19.28 6.05
N GLU A 129 -41.38 19.43 5.58
CA GLU A 129 -42.47 19.96 6.40
C GLU A 129 -42.83 19.03 7.56
N GLN A 130 -42.92 17.73 7.29
CA GLN A 130 -43.16 16.70 8.31
C GLN A 130 -41.99 16.57 9.29
N ALA A 131 -40.73 16.59 8.75
CA ALA A 131 -39.52 16.57 9.57
C ALA A 131 -39.49 17.74 10.57
N SER A 132 -39.76 18.96 10.07
CA SER A 132 -39.81 20.16 10.92
C SER A 132 -40.93 20.15 11.94
N ALA A 133 -42.11 19.60 11.61
CA ALA A 133 -43.25 19.49 12.54
C ALA A 133 -42.95 18.46 13.65
N ARG A 134 -42.44 17.29 13.32
CA ARG A 134 -42.05 16.24 14.29
C ARG A 134 -40.98 16.77 15.26
N LEU A 135 -39.94 17.37 14.75
CA LEU A 135 -38.86 17.89 15.57
C LEU A 135 -39.30 19.03 16.51
N ARG A 136 -40.19 19.91 16.04
CA ARG A 136 -40.81 20.92 16.93
C ARG A 136 -41.63 20.30 18.05
N THR A 137 -42.39 19.26 17.75
CA THR A 137 -43.17 18.57 18.76
C THR A 137 -42.27 17.89 19.81
N GLN A 138 -41.17 17.29 19.34
CA GLN A 138 -40.19 16.64 20.21
C GLN A 138 -39.46 17.65 21.10
N LEU A 139 -39.00 18.78 20.55
CA LEU A 139 -38.39 19.85 21.30
C LEU A 139 -39.34 20.41 22.37
N ALA A 140 -40.61 20.62 22.02
CA ALA A 140 -41.61 21.08 23.00
C ALA A 140 -41.80 20.08 24.15
N ARG A 141 -41.75 18.78 23.88
CA ARG A 141 -41.80 17.74 24.94
C ARG A 141 -40.56 17.82 25.84
N PHE A 142 -39.36 17.87 25.27
CA PHE A 142 -38.11 17.95 26.03
C PHE A 142 -38.08 19.19 26.94
N GLU A 143 -38.44 20.36 26.40
CA GLU A 143 -38.50 21.58 27.18
C GLU A 143 -39.56 21.52 28.28
N SER A 144 -40.72 20.93 27.98
CA SER A 144 -41.76 20.71 28.99
C SER A 144 -41.28 19.80 30.12
N SER A 145 -40.59 18.69 29.80
CA SER A 145 -39.98 17.81 30.83
C SER A 145 -38.96 18.55 31.68
N ARG A 146 -38.08 19.32 31.07
CA ARG A 146 -37.09 20.14 31.81
C ARG A 146 -37.73 21.15 32.75
N TYR A 147 -38.78 21.83 32.30
CA TYR A 147 -39.52 22.75 33.15
C TYR A 147 -40.21 22.04 34.28
N GLY A 148 -40.83 20.87 34.03
CA GLY A 148 -41.50 20.05 35.05
C GLY A 148 -40.54 19.53 36.12
N ASP A 149 -39.34 19.12 35.73
CA ASP A 149 -38.32 18.66 36.69
C ASP A 149 -37.74 19.80 37.51
N ALA A 150 -37.52 20.97 36.90
CA ALA A 150 -37.08 22.17 37.61
C ALA A 150 -38.15 22.64 38.62
N ASP A 151 -39.41 22.62 38.24
CA ASP A 151 -40.53 23.04 39.09
C ASP A 151 -40.76 22.05 40.26
N ALA A 152 -40.47 20.76 40.03
CA ALA A 152 -40.47 19.73 41.04
C ALA A 152 -39.22 19.69 41.93
N GLY A 153 -38.25 20.58 41.69
CA GLY A 153 -36.99 20.63 42.45
C GLY A 153 -36.07 19.44 42.24
N ARG A 154 -36.23 18.73 41.14
CA ARG A 154 -35.37 17.60 40.76
C ARG A 154 -34.06 18.10 40.15
N LEU A 155 -33.01 17.30 40.27
CA LEU A 155 -31.72 17.56 39.57
C LEU A 155 -31.93 17.47 38.06
N ALA A 156 -31.28 18.34 37.33
CA ALA A 156 -31.27 18.29 35.87
C ALA A 156 -30.73 16.93 35.38
N ASP A 157 -31.42 16.33 34.42
CA ASP A 157 -30.98 15.09 33.79
C ASP A 157 -29.99 15.45 32.66
N PRO A 158 -28.72 15.01 32.78
CA PRO A 158 -27.69 15.30 31.74
C PRO A 158 -28.06 14.70 30.37
N HIS A 159 -28.77 13.59 30.32
CA HIS A 159 -29.21 12.96 29.07
C HIS A 159 -30.27 13.82 28.37
N LEU A 160 -31.25 14.29 29.11
CA LEU A 160 -32.28 15.18 28.57
C LEU A 160 -31.72 16.51 28.10
N ASP A 161 -30.75 17.07 28.83
CA ASP A 161 -30.09 18.33 28.43
C ASP A 161 -29.30 18.16 27.13
N THR A 162 -28.58 17.05 27.00
CA THR A 162 -27.82 16.76 25.78
C THR A 162 -28.77 16.49 24.61
N ALA A 163 -29.79 15.68 24.79
CA ALA A 163 -30.79 15.38 23.76
C ALA A 163 -31.52 16.65 23.28
N THR A 164 -31.81 17.58 24.22
CA THR A 164 -32.40 18.87 23.87
C THR A 164 -31.45 19.74 23.03
N ALA A 165 -30.20 19.78 23.40
CA ALA A 165 -29.16 20.53 22.63
C ALA A 165 -28.99 19.97 21.21
N ASP A 166 -28.86 18.64 21.08
CA ASP A 166 -28.76 17.96 19.79
C ASP A 166 -30.01 18.21 18.91
N ALA A 167 -31.18 18.16 19.49
CA ALA A 167 -32.43 18.43 18.78
C ALA A 167 -32.53 19.90 18.29
N HIS A 168 -32.06 20.86 19.09
CA HIS A 168 -31.98 22.26 18.68
C HIS A 168 -30.99 22.46 17.52
N GLU A 169 -29.83 21.83 17.58
CA GLU A 169 -28.84 21.88 16.50
C GLU A 169 -29.39 21.30 15.20
N LEU A 170 -30.01 20.12 15.29
CA LEU A 170 -30.64 19.45 14.15
C LEU A 170 -31.77 20.33 13.55
N ALA A 171 -32.59 20.99 14.41
CA ALA A 171 -33.63 21.89 13.94
C ALA A 171 -33.04 23.12 13.20
N ALA A 172 -31.93 23.65 13.68
CA ALA A 172 -31.24 24.76 13.03
C ALA A 172 -30.65 24.35 11.69
N ARG A 173 -30.03 23.17 11.59
CA ARG A 173 -29.50 22.61 10.34
C ARG A 173 -30.61 22.33 9.32
N LEU A 174 -31.73 21.78 9.80
CA LEU A 174 -32.89 21.52 8.94
C LEU A 174 -33.51 22.81 8.40
N ALA A 175 -33.61 23.86 9.23
CA ALA A 175 -34.13 25.17 8.82
C ALA A 175 -33.23 25.87 7.81
N ARG A 176 -31.90 25.65 7.87
CA ARG A 176 -30.94 26.15 6.88
C ARG A 176 -30.82 25.28 5.63
N CYS A 177 -31.62 24.19 5.53
CA CYS A 177 -31.54 23.21 4.43
C CYS A 177 -30.13 22.53 4.30
N GLU A 178 -29.38 22.46 5.37
CA GLU A 178 -28.06 21.81 5.41
C GLU A 178 -28.18 20.29 5.55
N THR A 179 -29.31 19.79 6.07
CA THR A 179 -29.59 18.36 6.26
C THR A 179 -31.03 18.01 5.89
N ARG A 180 -31.29 16.72 5.70
CA ARG A 180 -32.63 16.12 5.52
C ARG A 180 -32.74 14.93 6.46
N LEU A 181 -33.97 14.51 6.76
CA LEU A 181 -34.26 13.34 7.58
C LEU A 181 -34.78 12.19 6.73
N PHE A 182 -34.39 10.99 7.10
CA PHE A 182 -34.75 9.74 6.46
C PHE A 182 -35.22 8.73 7.51
N ARG A 183 -36.22 7.92 7.19
CA ARG A 183 -36.48 6.69 7.95
C ARG A 183 -35.64 5.58 7.37
N VAL A 184 -34.80 4.95 8.20
CA VAL A 184 -33.87 3.92 7.76
C VAL A 184 -34.11 2.64 8.55
N GLY A 185 -34.41 1.55 7.85
CA GLY A 185 -34.47 0.20 8.39
C GLY A 185 -33.28 -0.61 7.91
N ILE A 186 -32.67 -1.42 8.79
CA ILE A 186 -31.62 -2.37 8.44
C ILE A 186 -32.05 -3.76 8.85
N SER A 187 -32.03 -4.70 7.90
CA SER A 187 -32.22 -6.12 8.14
C SER A 187 -31.06 -6.93 7.57
N LEU A 188 -30.72 -8.01 8.24
CA LEU A 188 -29.66 -8.94 7.86
C LEU A 188 -30.30 -10.30 7.58
N LEU A 189 -30.01 -10.91 6.43
CA LEU A 189 -30.41 -12.26 6.09
C LEU A 189 -29.18 -13.16 6.07
N ILE A 190 -29.18 -14.18 6.91
CA ILE A 190 -28.05 -15.11 7.07
C ILE A 190 -28.49 -16.44 6.50
N ARG A 191 -27.67 -17.02 5.62
CA ARG A 191 -27.96 -18.29 4.94
C ARG A 191 -26.93 -19.35 5.30
N ALA A 192 -27.41 -20.58 5.53
CA ALA A 192 -26.61 -21.78 5.68
C ALA A 192 -27.36 -23.01 5.16
N THR A 193 -26.66 -24.11 4.97
CA THR A 193 -27.27 -25.38 4.57
C THR A 193 -27.56 -26.30 5.77
N ASP A 194 -26.90 -26.03 6.89
CA ASP A 194 -27.01 -26.78 8.13
C ASP A 194 -27.62 -25.93 9.27
N PRO A 195 -28.55 -26.46 10.08
CA PRO A 195 -29.17 -25.71 11.15
C PRO A 195 -28.20 -25.25 12.26
N ASP A 196 -27.20 -26.07 12.58
CA ASP A 196 -26.23 -25.74 13.62
C ASP A 196 -25.28 -24.65 13.11
N GLU A 197 -24.82 -24.76 11.85
CA GLU A 197 -24.07 -23.69 11.18
C GLU A 197 -24.87 -22.37 11.15
N LEU A 198 -26.15 -22.44 10.83
CA LEU A 198 -27.02 -21.24 10.84
C LEU A 198 -27.09 -20.59 12.23
N ALA A 199 -27.23 -21.41 13.27
CA ALA A 199 -27.30 -20.92 14.66
C ALA A 199 -25.96 -20.24 15.07
N ASP A 200 -24.83 -20.85 14.72
CA ASP A 200 -23.51 -20.28 15.01
C ASP A 200 -23.28 -18.96 14.25
N LEU A 201 -23.66 -18.89 13.00
CA LEU A 201 -23.56 -17.67 12.20
C LEU A 201 -24.45 -16.55 12.73
N VAL A 202 -25.70 -16.86 13.13
CA VAL A 202 -26.62 -15.90 13.76
C VAL A 202 -26.02 -15.35 15.04
N ALA A 203 -25.42 -16.21 15.88
CA ALA A 203 -24.77 -15.78 17.11
C ALA A 203 -23.54 -14.88 16.82
N ALA A 204 -22.71 -15.26 15.84
CA ALA A 204 -21.53 -14.48 15.43
C ALA A 204 -21.92 -13.10 14.89
N VAL A 205 -22.92 -13.02 14.01
CA VAL A 205 -23.41 -11.77 13.43
C VAL A 205 -24.03 -10.88 14.51
N THR A 206 -24.79 -11.46 15.45
CA THR A 206 -25.37 -10.71 16.59
C THR A 206 -24.26 -10.14 17.49
N ALA A 207 -23.22 -10.92 17.78
CA ALA A 207 -22.07 -10.47 18.57
C ALA A 207 -21.29 -9.35 17.86
N LEU A 208 -21.12 -9.46 16.52
CA LEU A 208 -20.50 -8.41 15.72
C LEU A 208 -21.34 -7.12 15.77
N ALA A 209 -22.66 -7.21 15.58
CA ALA A 209 -23.54 -6.06 15.67
C ALA A 209 -23.45 -5.39 17.05
N ALA A 210 -23.45 -6.18 18.12
CA ALA A 210 -23.28 -5.67 19.48
C ALA A 210 -21.94 -4.95 19.69
N SER A 211 -20.85 -5.42 19.08
CA SER A 211 -19.55 -4.73 19.11
C SER A 211 -19.57 -3.37 18.42
N MET A 212 -20.52 -3.16 17.50
CA MET A 212 -20.78 -1.90 16.80
C MET A 212 -21.85 -1.05 17.52
N LEU A 213 -22.25 -1.42 18.73
CA LEU A 213 -23.35 -0.80 19.50
C LEU A 213 -24.71 -0.85 18.76
N LEU A 214 -24.90 -1.88 17.94
CA LEU A 214 -26.18 -2.18 17.31
C LEU A 214 -26.90 -3.29 18.08
N ASP A 215 -28.20 -3.12 18.38
CA ASP A 215 -29.06 -4.18 18.90
C ASP A 215 -29.69 -4.91 17.71
N ALA A 216 -29.16 -6.08 17.37
CA ALA A 216 -29.68 -6.94 16.32
C ALA A 216 -30.53 -8.06 16.93
N ARG A 217 -31.82 -8.11 16.60
CA ARG A 217 -32.76 -9.12 17.13
C ARG A 217 -33.24 -10.06 16.04
N PRO A 218 -33.39 -11.38 16.33
CA PRO A 218 -34.03 -12.32 15.43
C PRO A 218 -35.46 -11.94 15.11
N ALA A 219 -35.88 -12.03 13.86
CA ALA A 219 -37.26 -11.83 13.42
C ALA A 219 -38.12 -13.06 13.78
N THR A 220 -38.20 -13.40 15.07
CA THR A 220 -38.95 -14.56 15.60
C THR A 220 -40.43 -14.42 15.28
N TRP A 221 -41.05 -15.48 14.73
CA TRP A 221 -42.41 -15.54 14.20
C TRP A 221 -42.68 -14.61 13.01
N ARG A 222 -41.67 -13.92 12.52
CA ARG A 222 -41.68 -13.02 11.34
C ARG A 222 -40.60 -13.40 10.32
N ALA A 223 -40.14 -14.66 10.32
CA ALA A 223 -39.05 -15.13 9.48
C ALA A 223 -39.34 -14.92 7.97
N LEU A 224 -40.57 -15.17 7.53
CA LEU A 224 -40.97 -14.93 6.15
C LEU A 224 -40.92 -13.43 5.81
N ARG A 225 -41.41 -12.55 6.70
CA ARG A 225 -41.33 -11.09 6.49
C ARG A 225 -39.87 -10.61 6.40
N GLY A 226 -38.98 -11.16 7.25
CA GLY A 226 -37.57 -10.88 7.22
C GLY A 226 -36.93 -11.31 5.91
N TRP A 227 -37.23 -12.52 5.43
CA TRP A 227 -36.76 -13.01 4.16
C TRP A 227 -37.24 -12.15 2.98
N THR A 228 -38.55 -11.79 2.98
CA THR A 228 -39.13 -10.90 1.94
C THR A 228 -38.49 -9.53 1.95
N SER A 229 -38.19 -8.95 3.13
CA SER A 229 -37.51 -7.64 3.22
C SER A 229 -36.10 -7.67 2.66
N ALA A 230 -35.44 -8.83 2.63
CA ALA A 230 -34.10 -8.99 2.05
C ALA A 230 -34.11 -9.16 0.53
N LEU A 231 -35.24 -9.50 -0.07
CA LEU A 231 -35.36 -9.62 -1.52
C LEU A 231 -35.24 -8.23 -2.20
N PRO A 232 -34.69 -8.15 -3.43
CA PRO A 232 -34.52 -6.89 -4.13
C PRO A 232 -35.83 -6.32 -4.72
N LEU A 233 -36.90 -6.43 -3.93
CA LEU A 233 -38.24 -5.97 -4.31
C LEU A 233 -38.55 -4.55 -3.79
N GLY A 234 -37.67 -4.00 -2.91
CA GLY A 234 -37.88 -2.69 -2.30
C GLY A 234 -39.00 -2.67 -1.24
N ILE A 235 -39.39 -3.84 -0.72
CA ILE A 235 -40.49 -3.98 0.25
C ILE A 235 -39.90 -4.23 1.65
N ASP A 236 -40.23 -3.37 2.62
CA ASP A 236 -39.86 -3.56 4.01
C ASP A 236 -41.08 -4.11 4.79
N CYS A 237 -41.12 -5.43 4.98
CA CYS A 237 -42.15 -6.13 5.74
C CYS A 237 -41.88 -6.16 7.26
N LEU A 238 -40.69 -5.78 7.73
CA LEU A 238 -40.32 -5.74 9.14
C LEU A 238 -40.71 -4.43 9.81
N GLY A 239 -40.63 -3.31 9.08
CA GLY A 239 -41.07 -2.00 9.51
C GLY A 239 -40.28 -1.37 10.66
N GLN A 240 -39.19 -1.96 11.09
CA GLN A 240 -38.34 -1.43 12.15
C GLN A 240 -37.39 -0.36 11.56
N ARG A 241 -37.70 0.91 11.86
CA ARG A 241 -37.02 2.04 11.22
C ARG A 241 -36.61 3.09 12.23
N ARG A 242 -35.41 3.67 12.02
CA ARG A 242 -34.91 4.81 12.79
C ARG A 242 -34.80 6.04 11.91
N THR A 243 -34.99 7.22 12.50
CA THR A 243 -34.74 8.47 11.80
C THR A 243 -33.25 8.82 11.86
N LEU A 244 -32.63 8.97 10.68
CA LEU A 244 -31.25 9.44 10.52
C LEU A 244 -31.25 10.75 9.73
N ASP A 245 -30.25 11.59 9.97
CA ASP A 245 -29.98 12.75 9.14
C ASP A 245 -29.10 12.39 7.93
N THR A 246 -28.88 13.35 7.05
CA THR A 246 -28.06 13.15 5.85
C THR A 246 -26.65 12.68 6.16
N ASP A 247 -26.02 13.23 7.20
CA ASP A 247 -24.63 12.93 7.53
C ASP A 247 -24.49 11.51 8.10
N ALA A 248 -25.39 11.13 9.02
CA ALA A 248 -25.40 9.78 9.59
C ALA A 248 -25.71 8.71 8.53
N LEU A 249 -26.65 9.01 7.61
CA LEU A 249 -26.96 8.11 6.50
C LEU A 249 -25.78 8.00 5.53
N ALA A 250 -25.16 9.11 5.16
CA ALA A 250 -24.00 9.12 4.27
C ALA A 250 -22.79 8.42 4.89
N ALA A 251 -22.61 8.54 6.22
CA ALA A 251 -21.57 7.80 6.94
C ALA A 251 -21.76 6.28 6.86
N GLY A 252 -23.02 5.82 6.75
CA GLY A 252 -23.38 4.40 6.59
C GLY A 252 -23.30 3.88 5.14
N PHE A 253 -22.71 4.64 4.18
CA PHE A 253 -22.62 4.22 2.78
C PHE A 253 -21.92 2.86 2.66
N PRO A 254 -22.64 1.77 2.28
CA PRO A 254 -22.09 0.42 2.40
C PRO A 254 -21.15 0.03 1.26
N PHE A 255 -21.11 0.84 0.20
CA PHE A 255 -20.25 0.61 -0.96
C PHE A 255 -18.92 1.36 -0.88
N ALA A 256 -18.66 2.05 0.22
CA ALA A 256 -17.34 2.57 0.53
C ALA A 256 -16.41 1.39 0.79
N CYS A 257 -15.28 1.36 0.11
CA CYS A 257 -14.29 0.31 0.20
C CYS A 257 -12.93 0.96 0.47
N THR A 258 -12.20 0.39 1.41
CA THR A 258 -10.82 0.81 1.73
C THR A 258 -9.80 0.19 0.78
N ASP A 259 -10.24 -0.67 -0.15
CA ASP A 259 -9.36 -1.29 -1.14
C ASP A 259 -8.97 -0.31 -2.24
N LEU A 260 -7.83 -0.56 -2.87
CA LEU A 260 -7.43 0.21 -4.05
C LEU A 260 -8.39 -0.08 -5.21
N PRO A 261 -8.85 0.96 -5.93
CA PRO A 261 -9.66 0.74 -7.11
C PRO A 261 -8.84 -0.01 -8.16
N THR A 262 -9.44 -1.04 -8.73
CA THR A 262 -8.87 -1.79 -9.86
C THR A 262 -9.41 -1.18 -11.15
N ASP A 263 -8.53 -0.74 -12.05
CA ASP A 263 -8.94 -0.29 -13.38
C ASP A 263 -9.51 -1.49 -14.16
N PRO A 264 -10.76 -1.44 -14.63
CA PRO A 264 -11.36 -2.49 -15.45
C PRO A 264 -10.53 -2.84 -16.69
N ILE A 265 -9.81 -1.87 -17.27
CA ILE A 265 -8.92 -2.07 -18.41
C ILE A 265 -7.69 -2.89 -18.01
N SER A 266 -7.23 -2.79 -16.78
CA SER A 266 -6.12 -3.57 -16.22
C SER A 266 -6.45 -5.07 -16.07
N LEU A 267 -7.72 -5.46 -16.11
CA LEU A 267 -8.11 -6.88 -16.05
C LEU A 267 -7.70 -7.66 -17.31
N THR A 268 -7.50 -6.99 -18.44
CA THR A 268 -7.08 -7.65 -19.70
C THR A 268 -5.57 -7.90 -19.79
N ALA A 269 -4.78 -7.12 -19.05
CA ALA A 269 -3.32 -7.25 -18.98
C ALA A 269 -2.83 -6.75 -17.60
N PRO A 270 -3.13 -7.48 -16.52
CA PRO A 270 -2.81 -7.05 -15.16
C PRO A 270 -1.30 -6.95 -14.96
N THR A 271 -0.84 -5.80 -14.50
CA THR A 271 0.55 -5.57 -14.07
C THR A 271 0.64 -5.27 -12.58
N GLY A 272 -0.49 -5.31 -11.89
CA GLY A 272 -0.57 -5.16 -10.45
C GLY A 272 -0.02 -6.36 -9.70
N VAL A 273 0.68 -6.10 -8.61
CA VAL A 273 1.19 -7.10 -7.68
C VAL A 273 0.41 -7.06 -6.37
N VAL A 274 0.14 -8.24 -5.80
CA VAL A 274 -0.40 -8.33 -4.44
C VAL A 274 0.71 -7.90 -3.47
N LEU A 275 0.45 -6.90 -2.64
CA LEU A 275 1.40 -6.45 -1.62
C LEU A 275 1.11 -7.08 -0.25
N GLY A 276 -0.17 -7.22 0.08
CA GLY A 276 -0.55 -7.70 1.38
C GLY A 276 -2.05 -7.76 1.60
N ARG A 277 -2.43 -7.90 2.86
CA ARG A 277 -3.82 -7.89 3.31
C ARG A 277 -4.17 -6.48 3.81
N ASN A 278 -5.32 -5.98 3.40
CA ASN A 278 -5.87 -4.75 3.92
C ASN A 278 -6.14 -4.87 5.43
N LEU A 279 -5.76 -3.87 6.22
CA LEU A 279 -5.98 -3.87 7.68
C LEU A 279 -7.34 -3.28 8.07
N ALA A 280 -7.97 -2.54 7.17
CA ALA A 280 -9.29 -1.96 7.38
C ALA A 280 -10.43 -2.80 6.75
N GLY A 281 -10.12 -3.91 6.06
CA GLY A 281 -11.09 -4.76 5.41
C GLY A 281 -10.53 -6.15 5.09
N PRO A 282 -11.36 -7.09 4.58
CA PRO A 282 -10.95 -8.46 4.27
C PRO A 282 -10.14 -8.58 2.97
N GLY A 283 -10.04 -7.49 2.20
CA GLY A 283 -9.48 -7.46 0.87
C GLY A 283 -7.96 -7.62 0.81
N LEU A 284 -7.47 -7.91 -0.39
CA LEU A 284 -6.05 -7.91 -0.72
C LEU A 284 -5.67 -6.57 -1.33
N VAL A 285 -4.51 -6.05 -0.94
CA VAL A 285 -3.96 -4.83 -1.54
C VAL A 285 -3.17 -5.22 -2.79
N ILE A 286 -3.77 -4.92 -3.94
CA ILE A 286 -3.15 -5.12 -5.25
C ILE A 286 -2.73 -3.74 -5.78
N HIS A 287 -1.45 -3.56 -6.04
CA HIS A 287 -0.91 -2.29 -6.51
C HIS A 287 -0.35 -2.42 -7.93
N ASP A 288 -0.91 -1.67 -8.87
CA ASP A 288 -0.34 -1.50 -10.20
C ASP A 288 0.47 -0.21 -10.27
N ARG A 289 1.79 -0.37 -10.23
CA ARG A 289 2.74 0.73 -10.38
C ARG A 289 2.66 1.38 -11.77
N PHE A 290 2.42 0.57 -12.80
CA PHE A 290 2.45 0.94 -14.21
C PHE A 290 1.08 1.29 -14.78
N GLU A 291 0.11 1.54 -13.93
CA GLU A 291 -1.23 2.00 -14.31
C GLU A 291 -1.14 3.24 -15.21
N ALA A 292 -1.92 3.23 -16.32
CA ALA A 292 -1.81 4.23 -17.38
C ALA A 292 -2.07 5.67 -16.91
N HIS A 293 -2.95 5.84 -15.92
CA HIS A 293 -3.37 7.14 -15.41
C HIS A 293 -2.41 7.75 -14.38
N ARG A 294 -1.39 7.01 -13.92
CA ARG A 294 -0.43 7.55 -12.96
C ARG A 294 0.47 8.60 -13.60
N PRO A 295 0.80 9.69 -12.89
CA PRO A 295 1.66 10.75 -13.40
C PRO A 295 3.08 10.25 -13.69
N ASN A 296 3.56 9.28 -12.91
CA ASN A 296 4.83 8.56 -13.11
C ASN A 296 4.77 7.21 -12.40
N TYR A 297 5.83 6.41 -12.54
CA TYR A 297 5.94 5.06 -11.97
C TYR A 297 6.94 4.99 -10.80
N ASN A 298 7.36 6.15 -10.29
CA ASN A 298 8.29 6.22 -9.18
C ASN A 298 7.58 6.03 -7.85
N SER A 299 8.32 5.46 -6.91
CA SER A 299 7.86 5.28 -5.53
C SER A 299 9.00 5.51 -4.54
N VAL A 300 8.61 5.80 -3.32
CA VAL A 300 9.49 5.96 -2.18
C VAL A 300 9.01 5.06 -1.05
N CYS A 301 9.94 4.35 -0.42
CA CYS A 301 9.70 3.56 0.77
C CYS A 301 10.46 4.19 1.95
N LEU A 302 9.70 4.72 2.91
CA LEU A 302 10.20 5.37 4.13
C LEU A 302 9.96 4.45 5.32
N ALA A 303 11.02 4.10 6.04
CA ALA A 303 10.94 3.13 7.13
C ALA A 303 12.04 3.34 8.15
N GLN A 304 11.76 3.02 9.40
CA GLN A 304 12.82 2.81 10.39
C GLN A 304 13.54 1.48 10.10
N SER A 305 14.80 1.37 10.57
CA SER A 305 15.52 0.08 10.53
C SER A 305 14.73 -1.02 11.25
N GLY A 306 14.61 -2.19 10.62
CA GLY A 306 13.85 -3.32 11.16
C GLY A 306 12.33 -3.27 10.92
N ALA A 307 11.75 -2.21 10.33
CA ALA A 307 10.31 -2.10 10.08
C ALA A 307 9.79 -3.00 8.93
N GLY A 308 10.67 -3.69 8.20
CA GLY A 308 10.29 -4.59 7.11
C GLY A 308 10.45 -4.02 5.71
N LYS A 309 11.21 -2.93 5.52
CA LYS A 309 11.43 -2.30 4.21
C LYS A 309 11.97 -3.28 3.15
N SER A 310 13.07 -3.98 3.46
CA SER A 310 13.71 -4.93 2.54
C SER A 310 12.78 -6.12 2.23
N TYR A 311 11.97 -6.54 3.21
CA TYR A 311 10.96 -7.58 3.02
C TYR A 311 9.91 -7.17 1.99
N LEU A 312 9.29 -6.00 2.16
CA LEU A 312 8.27 -5.47 1.26
C LEU A 312 8.84 -5.22 -0.14
N THR A 313 10.05 -4.66 -0.22
CA THR A 313 10.72 -4.37 -1.49
C THR A 313 11.04 -5.65 -2.26
N LYS A 314 11.61 -6.67 -1.59
CA LYS A 314 11.90 -7.97 -2.19
C LYS A 314 10.61 -8.66 -2.67
N LEU A 315 9.54 -8.59 -1.89
CA LEU A 315 8.23 -9.14 -2.24
C LEU A 315 7.67 -8.48 -3.52
N GLU A 316 7.70 -7.15 -3.59
CA GLU A 316 7.24 -6.40 -4.77
C GLU A 316 8.06 -6.73 -6.02
N VAL A 317 9.39 -6.73 -5.90
CA VAL A 317 10.29 -7.07 -7.02
C VAL A 317 10.04 -8.49 -7.50
N ARG A 318 10.01 -9.47 -6.58
CA ARG A 318 9.78 -10.89 -6.93
C ARG A 318 8.48 -11.07 -7.72
N ARG A 319 7.40 -10.46 -7.24
CA ARG A 319 6.08 -10.55 -7.89
C ARG A 319 6.03 -9.79 -9.22
N SER A 320 6.78 -8.70 -9.33
CA SER A 320 6.94 -7.98 -10.59
C SER A 320 7.66 -8.82 -11.66
N LEU A 321 8.67 -9.60 -11.26
CA LEU A 321 9.38 -10.51 -12.17
C LEU A 321 8.46 -11.59 -12.75
N TYR A 322 7.50 -12.12 -11.96
CA TYR A 322 6.51 -13.08 -12.47
C TYR A 322 5.59 -12.49 -13.56
N LEU A 323 5.41 -11.19 -13.55
CA LEU A 323 4.66 -10.46 -14.58
C LEU A 323 5.52 -10.09 -15.80
N GLY A 324 6.81 -10.49 -15.82
CA GLY A 324 7.75 -10.15 -16.88
C GLY A 324 8.35 -8.74 -16.79
N ILE A 325 8.13 -8.04 -15.67
CA ILE A 325 8.77 -6.75 -15.37
C ILE A 325 10.21 -7.04 -14.91
N ARG A 326 11.19 -6.51 -15.60
CA ARG A 326 12.61 -6.69 -15.22
C ARG A 326 12.98 -5.78 -14.06
N ALA A 327 13.93 -6.21 -13.22
CA ALA A 327 14.39 -5.43 -12.09
C ALA A 327 15.91 -5.22 -12.10
N SER A 328 16.33 -4.06 -11.61
CA SER A 328 17.73 -3.78 -11.27
C SER A 328 17.77 -3.20 -9.87
N VAL A 329 18.61 -3.76 -9.00
CA VAL A 329 18.72 -3.39 -7.59
C VAL A 329 20.12 -2.93 -7.29
N ILE A 330 20.24 -1.78 -6.65
CA ILE A 330 21.50 -1.30 -6.06
C ILE A 330 21.41 -1.58 -4.56
N ASP A 331 22.30 -2.44 -4.09
CA ASP A 331 22.26 -3.06 -2.77
C ASP A 331 23.56 -2.80 -1.99
N PRO A 332 23.58 -1.82 -1.09
CA PRO A 332 24.76 -1.51 -0.29
C PRO A 332 25.17 -2.60 0.72
N GLU A 333 24.23 -3.44 1.15
CA GLU A 333 24.41 -4.39 2.24
C GLU A 333 24.53 -5.87 1.77
N ASP A 334 24.40 -6.14 0.48
CA ASP A 334 24.42 -7.50 -0.11
C ASP A 334 23.27 -8.41 0.36
N GLU A 335 22.15 -7.83 0.72
CA GLU A 335 20.96 -8.57 1.19
C GLU A 335 20.22 -9.32 0.07
N TRP A 336 20.45 -8.95 -1.19
CA TRP A 336 19.76 -9.50 -2.36
C TRP A 336 20.47 -10.71 -3.00
N ALA A 337 21.65 -11.10 -2.49
CA ALA A 337 22.42 -12.20 -3.04
C ALA A 337 21.64 -13.54 -3.10
N PRO A 338 20.93 -13.97 -2.04
CA PRO A 338 20.12 -15.19 -2.09
C PRO A 338 18.97 -15.10 -3.10
N THR A 339 18.25 -13.98 -3.10
CA THR A 339 17.13 -13.73 -4.01
C THR A 339 17.59 -13.70 -5.47
N SER A 340 18.75 -13.09 -5.76
CA SER A 340 19.31 -13.07 -7.11
C SER A 340 19.64 -14.47 -7.60
N THR A 341 20.26 -15.29 -6.76
CA THR A 341 20.62 -16.67 -7.11
C THR A 341 19.37 -17.52 -7.38
N GLU A 342 18.38 -17.42 -6.53
CA GLU A 342 17.11 -18.20 -6.67
C GLU A 342 16.35 -17.84 -7.96
N LEU A 343 16.32 -16.55 -8.30
CA LEU A 343 15.55 -16.06 -9.46
C LEU A 343 16.36 -16.07 -10.76
N GLY A 344 17.55 -16.66 -10.77
CA GLY A 344 18.42 -16.71 -11.97
C GLY A 344 18.89 -15.33 -12.42
N GLY A 345 19.05 -14.41 -11.47
CA GLY A 345 19.53 -13.07 -11.71
C GLY A 345 21.04 -12.96 -11.84
N THR A 346 21.52 -11.84 -12.35
CA THR A 346 22.94 -11.48 -12.39
C THR A 346 23.31 -10.74 -11.11
N HIS A 347 24.34 -11.19 -10.40
CA HIS A 347 24.83 -10.57 -9.17
C HIS A 347 26.25 -10.04 -9.39
N ILE A 348 26.42 -8.71 -9.37
CA ILE A 348 27.67 -8.00 -9.63
C ILE A 348 28.15 -7.36 -8.31
N ARG A 349 29.28 -7.81 -7.79
CA ARG A 349 29.87 -7.32 -6.53
C ARG A 349 30.95 -6.30 -6.82
N LEU A 350 30.60 -5.02 -6.77
CA LEU A 350 31.57 -3.94 -6.95
C LEU A 350 32.57 -3.91 -5.79
N GLY A 351 33.85 -3.68 -6.10
CA GLY A 351 34.94 -3.68 -5.11
C GLY A 351 35.63 -5.03 -4.92
N GLN A 352 35.11 -6.12 -5.49
CA GLN A 352 35.85 -7.38 -5.51
C GLN A 352 37.03 -7.33 -6.51
N PRO A 353 38.15 -8.02 -6.21
CA PRO A 353 39.28 -8.12 -7.14
C PRO A 353 38.85 -8.63 -8.54
N GLY A 354 39.24 -7.94 -9.58
CA GLY A 354 38.90 -8.27 -10.97
C GLY A 354 37.55 -7.75 -11.45
N ILE A 355 36.77 -7.07 -10.59
CA ILE A 355 35.55 -6.37 -11.00
C ILE A 355 35.83 -4.89 -11.18
N HIS A 356 35.78 -4.44 -12.42
CA HIS A 356 36.07 -3.06 -12.82
C HIS A 356 34.87 -2.43 -13.49
N VAL A 357 34.70 -1.13 -13.32
CA VAL A 357 33.69 -0.32 -14.01
C VAL A 357 34.40 0.92 -14.57
N ASN A 358 34.41 1.05 -15.89
CA ASN A 358 34.98 2.22 -16.55
C ASN A 358 33.90 3.31 -16.75
N PRO A 359 33.98 4.44 -16.06
CA PRO A 359 33.00 5.51 -16.23
C PRO A 359 33.04 6.17 -17.61
N LEU A 360 34.07 5.96 -18.39
CA LEU A 360 34.23 6.51 -19.74
C LEU A 360 33.63 5.63 -20.84
N ASP A 361 33.12 4.44 -20.54
CA ASP A 361 32.51 3.57 -21.55
C ASP A 361 31.37 4.25 -22.30
N LEU A 362 31.35 4.13 -23.60
CA LEU A 362 30.28 4.60 -24.47
C LEU A 362 29.27 3.48 -24.76
N PRO A 363 28.00 3.79 -25.02
CA PRO A 363 27.04 2.78 -25.47
C PRO A 363 27.51 2.23 -26.84
N ALA A 364 27.37 0.92 -27.04
CA ALA A 364 27.61 0.32 -28.35
C ALA A 364 26.68 0.97 -29.39
N ALA A 365 27.23 1.41 -30.50
CA ALA A 365 26.44 1.98 -31.59
C ALA A 365 25.52 0.90 -32.16
N ALA A 366 24.22 1.00 -31.95
CA ALA A 366 23.27 0.05 -32.50
C ALA A 366 23.25 0.08 -34.03
N PRO A 367 23.30 -1.09 -34.70
CA PRO A 367 23.29 -1.16 -36.17
C PRO A 367 22.06 -0.51 -36.82
N ALA A 368 20.98 -0.41 -36.09
CA ALA A 368 19.67 0.13 -36.55
C ALA A 368 19.69 1.66 -36.76
N ASP A 369 20.55 2.39 -36.07
CA ASP A 369 20.56 3.85 -36.19
C ASP A 369 21.13 4.37 -37.52
N ARG A 370 21.88 3.53 -38.25
CA ARG A 370 22.43 3.89 -39.59
C ARG A 370 21.33 4.01 -40.67
N HIS A 371 20.27 3.19 -40.59
CA HIS A 371 19.18 3.23 -41.57
C HIS A 371 18.14 4.33 -41.28
N LEU A 372 17.94 4.67 -40.00
CA LEU A 372 17.03 5.74 -39.60
C LEU A 372 17.61 7.16 -39.76
N ALA A 373 18.93 7.30 -39.65
CA ALA A 373 19.60 8.57 -39.88
C ALA A 373 19.50 9.07 -41.33
N ASN A 374 19.33 8.15 -42.30
CA ASN A 374 19.18 8.50 -43.73
C ASN A 374 17.74 8.79 -44.16
N GLN A 375 16.72 8.54 -43.33
CA GLN A 375 15.32 8.66 -43.76
C GLN A 375 14.58 9.88 -43.20
N ALA A 376 15.16 10.67 -42.29
CA ALA A 376 14.54 11.89 -41.78
C ALA A 376 15.55 13.04 -41.64
N PRO A 377 15.57 14.02 -42.56
CA PRO A 377 16.35 15.25 -42.38
C PRO A 377 15.77 16.03 -41.19
N GLY A 378 16.44 15.97 -40.04
CA GLY A 378 16.02 16.57 -38.77
C GLY A 378 16.30 15.71 -37.55
N ARG A 379 16.57 14.41 -37.68
CA ARG A 379 16.99 13.50 -36.60
C ARG A 379 18.50 13.20 -36.55
N ALA A 380 19.31 13.98 -37.28
CA ALA A 380 20.78 13.88 -37.30
C ALA A 380 21.47 14.14 -35.94
N GLY A 381 20.68 14.39 -34.88
CA GLY A 381 21.23 14.71 -33.55
C GLY A 381 21.41 13.52 -32.56
N ALA A 382 20.99 12.30 -32.89
CA ALA A 382 21.01 11.22 -31.89
C ALA A 382 22.43 10.68 -31.65
N GLY A 383 23.30 10.65 -32.70
CA GLY A 383 24.66 10.17 -32.57
C GLY A 383 25.61 11.18 -31.91
N THR A 384 25.50 12.46 -32.29
CA THR A 384 26.33 13.55 -31.72
C THR A 384 26.02 13.79 -30.22
N ASP A 385 24.85 13.36 -29.72
CA ASP A 385 24.41 13.59 -28.38
C ASP A 385 24.96 12.56 -27.35
N ALA A 386 25.41 11.36 -27.75
CA ALA A 386 25.87 10.33 -26.80
C ALA A 386 27.22 10.68 -26.17
N LEU A 387 28.18 11.17 -26.93
CA LEU A 387 29.48 11.61 -26.40
C LEU A 387 29.30 12.83 -25.48
N THR A 388 28.45 13.78 -25.87
CA THR A 388 28.12 14.95 -25.05
C THR A 388 27.42 14.53 -23.75
N ARG A 389 26.47 13.61 -23.82
CA ARG A 389 25.80 13.06 -22.61
C ARG A 389 26.80 12.37 -21.70
N ARG A 390 27.76 11.66 -22.27
CA ARG A 390 28.81 10.99 -21.48
C ARG A 390 29.73 12.02 -20.81
N GLY A 391 30.12 13.09 -21.51
CA GLY A 391 30.85 14.20 -20.92
C GLY A 391 30.10 14.82 -19.72
N LEU A 392 28.83 15.09 -19.89
CA LEU A 392 27.97 15.59 -18.76
C LEU A 392 27.88 14.62 -17.58
N TYR A 393 27.82 13.32 -17.86
CA TYR A 393 27.86 12.30 -16.82
C TYR A 393 29.19 12.29 -16.08
N LEU A 394 30.32 12.40 -16.83
CA LEU A 394 31.68 12.45 -16.25
C LEU A 394 31.85 13.65 -15.33
N HIS A 395 31.24 14.80 -15.62
CA HIS A 395 31.23 15.92 -14.67
C HIS A 395 30.52 15.54 -13.36
N THR A 396 29.46 14.72 -13.43
CA THR A 396 28.77 14.20 -12.22
C THR A 396 29.68 13.23 -11.47
N VAL A 397 30.34 12.31 -12.18
CA VAL A 397 31.32 11.37 -11.60
C VAL A 397 32.42 12.12 -10.85
N LEU A 398 33.04 13.12 -11.48
CA LEU A 398 34.07 13.94 -10.86
C LEU A 398 33.52 14.68 -9.63
N GLY A 399 32.30 15.22 -9.72
CA GLY A 399 31.66 15.87 -8.58
C GLY A 399 31.41 14.93 -7.39
N VAL A 400 31.02 13.66 -7.65
CA VAL A 400 30.85 12.66 -6.59
C VAL A 400 32.21 12.23 -6.01
N LEU A 401 33.22 11.96 -6.87
CA LEU A 401 34.56 11.59 -6.41
C LEU A 401 35.24 12.68 -5.57
N PHE A 402 34.96 13.94 -5.86
CA PHE A 402 35.54 15.09 -5.19
C PHE A 402 34.72 15.61 -4.01
N GLY A 403 33.60 14.96 -3.71
CA GLY A 403 32.74 15.32 -2.57
C GLY A 403 31.87 16.58 -2.78
N GLY A 404 31.83 17.13 -4.01
CA GLY A 404 31.03 18.34 -4.30
C GLY A 404 31.05 18.74 -5.78
N PRO A 405 30.20 19.72 -6.17
CA PRO A 405 30.14 20.17 -7.55
C PRO A 405 31.41 20.90 -7.97
N LEU A 406 31.84 20.65 -9.20
CA LEU A 406 32.98 21.37 -9.81
C LEU A 406 32.66 22.85 -9.95
N THR A 407 33.62 23.71 -9.64
CA THR A 407 33.57 25.14 -9.96
C THR A 407 33.47 25.37 -11.46
N PRO A 408 33.01 26.54 -11.92
CA PRO A 408 32.95 26.84 -13.36
C PRO A 408 34.32 26.71 -14.08
N ALA A 409 35.41 27.05 -13.39
CA ALA A 409 36.76 26.94 -13.92
C ALA A 409 37.20 25.48 -14.04
N GLU A 410 37.05 24.67 -13.00
CA GLU A 410 37.33 23.23 -13.01
C GLU A 410 36.47 22.51 -14.05
N ARG A 411 35.18 22.86 -14.17
CA ARG A 411 34.30 22.28 -15.18
C ARG A 411 34.77 22.54 -16.60
N SER A 412 35.25 23.76 -16.90
CA SER A 412 35.78 24.10 -18.22
C SER A 412 37.04 23.33 -18.54
N VAL A 413 37.96 23.14 -17.57
CA VAL A 413 39.18 22.37 -17.73
C VAL A 413 38.88 20.89 -17.85
N ALA A 414 38.03 20.36 -17.01
CA ALA A 414 37.56 18.96 -17.06
C ALA A 414 36.92 18.62 -18.42
N ASP A 415 36.08 19.51 -18.97
CA ASP A 415 35.45 19.32 -20.28
C ASP A 415 36.48 19.22 -21.40
N ARG A 416 37.45 20.12 -21.41
CA ARG A 416 38.57 20.05 -22.36
C ARG A 416 39.38 18.75 -22.21
N GLY A 417 39.70 18.33 -20.98
CA GLY A 417 40.38 17.08 -20.67
C GLY A 417 39.61 15.85 -21.14
N ILE A 418 38.32 15.77 -20.87
CA ILE A 418 37.46 14.68 -21.33
C ILE A 418 37.46 14.56 -22.85
N HIS A 419 37.25 15.66 -23.55
CA HIS A 419 37.30 15.67 -25.01
C HIS A 419 38.69 15.35 -25.60
N ALA A 420 39.76 15.80 -24.96
CA ALA A 420 41.13 15.48 -25.36
C ALA A 420 41.43 13.98 -25.15
N CYS A 421 41.02 13.43 -24.02
CA CYS A 421 41.18 12.02 -23.66
C CYS A 421 40.50 11.09 -24.68
N TYR A 422 39.24 11.35 -25.04
CA TYR A 422 38.55 10.58 -26.09
C TYR A 422 39.21 10.69 -27.44
N ARG A 423 39.66 11.88 -27.84
CA ARG A 423 40.41 12.09 -29.12
C ARG A 423 41.70 11.34 -29.12
N ALA A 424 42.45 11.31 -28.02
CA ALA A 424 43.69 10.53 -27.91
C ALA A 424 43.42 9.02 -28.10
N GLY A 425 42.27 8.49 -27.60
CA GLY A 425 41.79 7.14 -27.87
C GLY A 425 41.23 6.94 -29.30
N GLY A 426 41.26 7.97 -30.14
CA GLY A 426 40.73 7.93 -31.53
C GLY A 426 39.21 7.90 -31.57
N ILE A 427 38.53 8.27 -30.50
CA ILE A 427 37.07 8.36 -30.38
C ILE A 427 36.64 9.80 -30.67
N THR A 428 35.75 9.96 -31.63
CA THR A 428 35.23 11.26 -32.08
C THR A 428 33.71 11.32 -31.99
N GLN A 429 33.12 12.36 -32.54
CA GLN A 429 31.63 12.45 -32.62
C GLN A 429 31.04 11.45 -33.63
N ASP A 430 31.88 10.80 -34.47
CA ASP A 430 31.43 9.74 -35.37
C ASP A 430 31.14 8.45 -34.56
N PRO A 431 29.88 7.96 -34.52
CA PRO A 431 29.51 6.74 -33.81
C PRO A 431 30.30 5.50 -34.25
N ALA A 432 30.84 5.47 -35.49
CA ALA A 432 31.66 4.36 -35.97
C ALA A 432 32.96 4.21 -35.16
N THR A 433 33.43 5.27 -34.51
CA THR A 433 34.66 5.26 -33.70
C THR A 433 34.40 4.73 -32.27
N TRP A 434 33.14 4.56 -31.83
CA TRP A 434 32.81 4.15 -30.46
C TRP A 434 32.99 2.66 -30.19
N THR A 435 33.30 1.88 -31.24
CA THR A 435 33.71 0.47 -31.11
C THR A 435 35.14 0.33 -30.59
N ARG A 436 35.90 1.41 -30.54
CA ARG A 436 37.25 1.42 -29.99
C ARG A 436 37.19 1.31 -28.46
N PRO A 437 38.23 0.72 -27.83
CA PRO A 437 38.33 0.70 -26.38
C PRO A 437 38.24 2.12 -25.81
N ALA A 438 37.33 2.34 -24.89
CA ALA A 438 37.20 3.62 -24.22
C ALA A 438 38.41 3.91 -23.33
N PRO A 439 38.88 5.17 -23.26
CA PRO A 439 39.91 5.54 -22.30
C PRO A 439 39.46 5.26 -20.87
N ARG A 440 40.40 5.11 -19.96
CA ARG A 440 40.17 4.85 -18.54
C ARG A 440 40.29 6.12 -17.72
N LEU A 441 39.87 6.04 -16.46
CA LEU A 441 40.00 7.17 -15.53
C LEU A 441 41.47 7.62 -15.37
N GLY A 442 42.43 6.69 -15.41
CA GLY A 442 43.86 6.99 -15.41
C GLY A 442 44.31 7.77 -16.64
N ASP A 443 43.79 7.45 -17.83
CA ASP A 443 44.09 8.17 -19.06
C ASP A 443 43.53 9.60 -19.00
N LEU A 444 42.36 9.78 -18.38
CA LEU A 444 41.80 11.11 -18.12
C LEU A 444 42.69 11.92 -17.18
N ALA A 445 43.14 11.32 -16.08
CA ALA A 445 44.03 11.98 -15.11
C ALA A 445 45.34 12.41 -15.78
N ALA A 446 45.99 11.53 -16.58
CA ALA A 446 47.18 11.87 -17.33
C ALA A 446 46.92 13.01 -18.32
N THR A 447 45.84 12.95 -19.10
CA THR A 447 45.46 14.00 -20.05
C THR A 447 45.23 15.35 -19.37
N LEU A 448 44.58 15.35 -18.18
CA LEU A 448 44.37 16.58 -17.40
C LEU A 448 45.69 17.20 -16.90
N GLY A 449 46.65 16.35 -16.45
CA GLY A 449 47.96 16.80 -16.00
C GLY A 449 48.82 17.41 -17.15
N GLU A 450 48.67 16.88 -18.37
CA GLU A 450 49.35 17.35 -19.56
C GLU A 450 48.65 18.56 -20.21
N LEU A 451 47.44 18.89 -19.81
CA LEU A 451 46.69 20.02 -20.39
C LEU A 451 47.40 21.33 -19.99
N GLY A 452 47.99 22.02 -21.00
CA GLY A 452 48.63 23.31 -20.79
C GLY A 452 47.64 24.39 -20.28
N ASP A 453 47.27 24.28 -19.01
CA ASP A 453 46.38 25.24 -18.34
C ASP A 453 47.22 26.22 -17.52
N PRO A 454 47.18 27.54 -17.86
CA PRO A 454 47.98 28.55 -17.18
C PRO A 454 47.71 28.70 -15.67
N ARG A 455 46.56 28.19 -15.21
CA ARG A 455 46.11 28.26 -13.79
C ARG A 455 46.49 27.01 -13.00
N GLY A 456 47.00 25.96 -13.65
CA GLY A 456 47.35 24.70 -12.99
C GLY A 456 46.17 23.85 -12.57
N ILE A 457 44.92 24.24 -12.94
CA ILE A 457 43.69 23.52 -12.53
C ILE A 457 43.69 22.07 -13.07
N GLY A 458 44.25 21.85 -14.28
CA GLY A 458 44.37 20.52 -14.85
C GLY A 458 45.21 19.58 -13.99
N ALA A 459 46.35 20.06 -13.51
CA ALA A 459 47.23 19.30 -12.61
C ALA A 459 46.53 19.04 -11.24
N GLU A 460 45.85 20.05 -10.71
CA GLU A 460 45.10 19.91 -9.46
C GLU A 460 43.97 18.83 -9.59
N LEU A 461 43.23 18.82 -10.70
CA LEU A 461 42.22 17.79 -10.96
C LEU A 461 42.85 16.40 -11.12
N ALA A 462 44.02 16.29 -11.75
CA ALA A 462 44.77 15.04 -11.87
C ALA A 462 45.22 14.52 -10.49
N ASP A 463 45.75 15.40 -9.63
CA ASP A 463 46.13 15.06 -8.26
C ASP A 463 44.94 14.58 -7.43
N ARG A 464 43.78 15.23 -7.57
CA ARG A 464 42.53 14.78 -6.91
C ARG A 464 42.01 13.45 -7.44
N LEU A 465 42.36 13.05 -8.66
CA LEU A 465 42.05 11.71 -9.21
C LEU A 465 43.08 10.65 -8.81
N ALA A 466 44.26 11.00 -8.32
CA ALA A 466 45.31 10.05 -7.98
C ALA A 466 44.88 8.93 -7.02
N PRO A 467 44.09 9.18 -5.95
CA PRO A 467 43.59 8.12 -5.08
C PRO A 467 42.79 7.02 -5.81
N PHE A 468 42.09 7.38 -6.89
CA PHE A 468 41.22 6.50 -7.67
C PHE A 468 41.88 5.87 -8.89
N THR A 469 43.08 6.35 -9.28
CA THR A 469 43.80 5.89 -10.48
C THR A 469 45.03 5.07 -10.12
N THR A 470 45.83 5.52 -9.17
CA THR A 470 47.08 4.89 -8.75
C THR A 470 47.12 4.61 -7.22
N GLY A 471 46.24 5.21 -6.46
CA GLY A 471 46.17 5.10 -5.01
C GLY A 471 45.28 3.95 -4.50
N SER A 472 44.87 4.04 -3.23
CA SER A 472 44.16 2.98 -2.47
C SER A 472 42.84 2.54 -3.10
N PHE A 473 42.20 3.40 -3.86
CA PHE A 473 40.86 3.14 -4.45
C PHE A 473 40.95 2.83 -5.97
N SER A 474 42.14 2.57 -6.49
CA SER A 474 42.34 2.33 -7.93
C SER A 474 41.67 1.04 -8.44
N GLY A 475 41.45 0.06 -7.57
CA GLY A 475 40.93 -1.26 -7.96
C GLY A 475 39.65 -1.23 -8.76
N LEU A 476 38.69 -0.35 -8.41
CA LEU A 476 37.41 -0.24 -9.11
C LEU A 476 37.55 0.27 -10.55
N PHE A 477 38.53 1.13 -10.82
CA PHE A 477 38.72 1.83 -12.09
C PHE A 477 39.92 1.33 -12.93
N ALA A 478 40.64 0.31 -12.46
CA ALA A 478 41.91 -0.15 -13.03
C ALA A 478 41.79 -0.79 -14.44
N GLY A 479 40.61 -1.23 -14.81
CA GLY A 479 40.37 -1.98 -16.04
C GLY A 479 39.14 -1.50 -16.83
N PRO A 480 38.94 -2.08 -18.03
CA PRO A 480 37.67 -1.94 -18.76
C PRO A 480 36.55 -2.58 -17.92
N THR A 481 35.31 -2.19 -18.18
CA THR A 481 34.15 -2.78 -17.49
C THR A 481 34.13 -4.30 -17.71
N THR A 482 34.23 -5.05 -16.59
CA THR A 482 34.35 -6.51 -16.61
C THR A 482 33.05 -7.20 -16.92
N TYR A 483 31.94 -6.72 -16.30
CA TYR A 483 30.63 -7.27 -16.44
C TYR A 483 29.63 -6.17 -16.83
N PRO A 484 29.39 -5.96 -18.12
CA PRO A 484 28.30 -5.11 -18.55
C PRO A 484 26.98 -5.77 -18.14
N PRO A 485 25.99 -5.01 -17.63
CA PRO A 485 24.70 -5.58 -17.28
C PRO A 485 24.04 -6.21 -18.51
N ASP A 486 23.59 -7.44 -18.40
CA ASP A 486 22.79 -8.07 -19.43
C ASP A 486 21.40 -7.42 -19.48
N PRO A 487 21.05 -6.74 -20.57
CA PRO A 487 19.74 -6.11 -20.68
C PRO A 487 18.58 -7.14 -20.72
N ALA A 488 18.86 -8.41 -21.00
CA ALA A 488 17.89 -9.49 -21.03
C ALA A 488 17.67 -10.15 -19.66
N ALA A 489 18.61 -9.98 -18.73
CA ALA A 489 18.48 -10.57 -17.39
C ALA A 489 17.20 -10.11 -16.68
N PRO A 490 16.43 -11.03 -16.05
CA PRO A 490 15.23 -10.69 -15.32
C PRO A 490 15.54 -9.79 -14.11
N LEU A 491 16.62 -10.10 -13.42
CA LEU A 491 17.09 -9.38 -12.24
C LEU A 491 18.60 -9.12 -12.35
N THR A 492 19.01 -7.87 -12.12
CA THR A 492 20.43 -7.50 -11.97
C THR A 492 20.62 -6.86 -10.59
N VAL A 493 21.49 -7.41 -9.78
CA VAL A 493 21.83 -6.90 -8.45
C VAL A 493 23.27 -6.37 -8.46
N TRP A 494 23.42 -5.12 -8.04
CA TRP A 494 24.69 -4.45 -7.85
C TRP A 494 24.97 -4.37 -6.34
N SER A 495 25.81 -5.27 -5.84
CA SER A 495 26.24 -5.25 -4.45
C SER A 495 27.41 -4.28 -4.27
N LEU A 496 27.28 -3.39 -3.26
CA LEU A 496 28.29 -2.40 -2.92
C LEU A 496 29.02 -2.74 -1.61
N ARG A 497 28.67 -3.87 -0.98
CA ARG A 497 29.21 -4.24 0.35
C ARG A 497 30.75 -4.34 0.40
N ALA A 498 31.38 -4.74 -0.69
CA ALA A 498 32.82 -4.85 -0.75
C ALA A 498 33.53 -3.50 -0.98
N LEU A 499 32.78 -2.43 -1.25
CA LEU A 499 33.34 -1.09 -1.36
C LEU A 499 33.48 -0.44 0.01
N PRO A 500 34.58 0.30 0.26
CA PRO A 500 34.65 1.23 1.38
C PRO A 500 33.48 2.26 1.34
N ASP A 501 33.08 2.76 2.50
CA ASP A 501 31.92 3.66 2.61
C ASP A 501 32.10 4.94 1.76
N GLU A 502 33.33 5.43 1.64
CA GLU A 502 33.67 6.58 0.82
C GLU A 502 33.42 6.35 -0.68
N LEU A 503 33.46 5.09 -1.13
CA LEU A 503 33.22 4.70 -2.52
C LEU A 503 31.77 4.25 -2.79
N LYS A 504 30.94 4.04 -1.79
CA LYS A 504 29.54 3.64 -1.99
C LYS A 504 28.74 4.64 -2.83
N PRO A 505 28.87 5.98 -2.64
CA PRO A 505 28.17 6.95 -3.49
C PRO A 505 28.55 6.84 -4.97
N ILE A 506 29.86 6.70 -5.27
CA ILE A 506 30.29 6.53 -6.65
C ILE A 506 29.89 5.17 -7.21
N GLY A 507 29.98 4.10 -6.41
CA GLY A 507 29.49 2.76 -6.79
C GLY A 507 28.02 2.79 -7.17
N THR A 508 27.18 3.46 -6.36
CA THR A 508 25.76 3.68 -6.63
C THR A 508 25.53 4.42 -7.96
N LEU A 509 26.27 5.51 -8.18
CA LEU A 509 26.19 6.29 -9.42
C LEU A 509 26.57 5.46 -10.65
N LEU A 510 27.64 4.65 -10.57
CA LEU A 510 28.08 3.77 -11.65
C LEU A 510 27.05 2.68 -11.96
N ALA A 511 26.49 2.05 -10.93
CA ALA A 511 25.45 1.03 -11.06
C ALA A 511 24.17 1.60 -11.70
N LEU A 512 23.74 2.80 -11.26
CA LEU A 512 22.60 3.51 -11.85
C LEU A 512 22.84 3.87 -13.32
N ASP A 513 24.01 4.38 -13.67
CA ASP A 513 24.36 4.71 -15.05
C ASP A 513 24.39 3.45 -15.93
N ALA A 514 25.01 2.37 -15.46
CA ALA A 514 25.04 1.10 -16.18
C ALA A 514 23.62 0.54 -16.40
N THR A 515 22.78 0.58 -15.37
CA THR A 515 21.35 0.19 -15.45
C THR A 515 20.62 1.08 -16.45
N TRP A 516 20.84 2.38 -16.41
CA TRP A 516 20.17 3.34 -17.29
C TRP A 516 20.58 3.18 -18.75
N ARG A 517 21.84 2.88 -19.00
CA ARG A 517 22.33 2.53 -20.35
C ARG A 517 21.64 1.28 -20.89
N ALA A 518 21.53 0.22 -20.07
CA ALA A 518 20.83 -1.00 -20.45
C ALA A 518 19.33 -0.78 -20.76
N VAL A 519 18.70 0.22 -20.11
CA VAL A 519 17.30 0.62 -20.39
C VAL A 519 17.17 1.40 -21.70
N THR A 520 18.19 2.21 -22.03
CA THR A 520 18.14 3.11 -23.20
C THR A 520 18.62 2.46 -24.48
N ASP A 521 19.19 1.26 -24.42
CA ASP A 521 19.62 0.51 -25.58
C ASP A 521 18.41 0.03 -26.41
N PRO A 522 18.31 0.43 -27.70
CA PRO A 522 17.20 0.04 -28.59
C PRO A 522 17.06 -1.47 -28.79
N GLY A 523 18.14 -2.24 -28.60
CA GLY A 523 18.13 -3.72 -28.72
C GLY A 523 17.50 -4.44 -27.53
N ALA A 524 17.33 -3.77 -26.40
CA ALA A 524 17.06 -4.39 -25.11
C ALA A 524 15.57 -4.71 -24.82
N GLY A 525 14.60 -4.45 -25.69
CA GLY A 525 13.22 -4.54 -25.27
C GLY A 525 12.10 -4.67 -26.28
N SER A 526 12.39 -4.88 -27.55
CA SER A 526 11.34 -5.05 -28.56
C SER A 526 10.79 -6.49 -28.55
N THR A 527 10.10 -6.88 -27.49
CA THR A 527 9.14 -7.96 -27.60
C THR A 527 7.88 -7.38 -28.25
N GLY A 528 7.45 -7.97 -29.38
CA GLY A 528 6.23 -7.57 -30.09
C GLY A 528 4.97 -7.63 -29.21
N PRO A 529 3.80 -7.28 -29.73
CA PRO A 529 2.54 -7.15 -28.97
C PRO A 529 2.04 -8.45 -28.31
N THR A 530 2.75 -9.57 -28.47
CA THR A 530 2.42 -10.89 -27.92
C THR A 530 3.25 -11.29 -26.69
N GLY A 531 4.09 -10.38 -26.14
CA GLY A 531 4.88 -10.65 -24.94
C GLY A 531 4.04 -10.59 -23.64
N PRO A 532 4.57 -11.07 -22.48
CA PRO A 532 3.90 -10.96 -21.20
C PRO A 532 3.55 -9.50 -20.87
N ALA A 533 2.51 -9.29 -20.07
CA ALA A 533 1.95 -7.98 -19.75
C ALA A 533 2.97 -6.95 -19.22
N GLY A 534 4.06 -7.41 -18.61
CA GLY A 534 5.18 -6.57 -18.12
C GLY A 534 6.33 -6.35 -19.12
N ALA A 535 6.24 -6.88 -20.35
CA ALA A 535 7.31 -6.79 -21.32
C ALA A 535 7.67 -5.33 -21.64
N GLY A 536 8.96 -5.01 -21.61
CA GLY A 536 9.46 -3.65 -21.81
C GLY A 536 9.38 -2.72 -20.59
N ARG A 537 8.81 -3.18 -19.46
CA ARG A 537 8.80 -2.44 -18.19
C ARG A 537 9.98 -2.84 -17.31
N ARG A 538 10.48 -1.90 -16.55
CA ARG A 538 11.60 -2.15 -15.63
C ARG A 538 11.41 -1.43 -14.30
N LEU A 539 11.79 -2.11 -13.23
CA LEU A 539 11.88 -1.55 -11.89
C LEU A 539 13.34 -1.35 -11.51
N VAL A 540 13.69 -0.16 -11.06
CA VAL A 540 15.02 0.15 -10.55
C VAL A 540 14.89 0.46 -9.07
N VAL A 541 15.49 -0.36 -8.24
CA VAL A 541 15.48 -0.23 -6.77
C VAL A 541 16.80 0.37 -6.32
N LEU A 542 16.72 1.42 -5.56
CA LEU A 542 17.86 2.07 -4.91
C LEU A 542 17.69 1.94 -3.40
N GLU A 543 18.38 0.95 -2.83
CA GLU A 543 18.46 0.77 -1.37
C GLU A 543 19.39 1.81 -0.76
N GLU A 544 19.05 2.28 0.44
CA GLU A 544 19.78 3.31 1.17
C GLU A 544 20.11 4.55 0.32
N ALA A 545 19.08 5.05 -0.39
CA ALA A 545 19.19 6.14 -1.35
C ALA A 545 19.83 7.42 -0.80
N TRP A 546 19.76 7.63 0.53
CA TRP A 546 20.31 8.78 1.22
C TRP A 546 21.81 8.95 0.97
N GLN A 547 22.57 7.87 0.85
CA GLN A 547 24.02 7.91 0.61
C GLN A 547 24.39 8.69 -0.66
N LEU A 548 23.64 8.52 -1.74
CA LEU A 548 23.84 9.27 -2.98
C LEU A 548 23.18 10.65 -2.93
N LEU A 549 22.04 10.77 -2.25
CA LEU A 549 21.29 12.01 -2.20
C LEU A 549 21.92 13.08 -1.30
N GLN A 550 22.77 12.71 -0.34
CA GLN A 550 23.60 13.64 0.41
C GLN A 550 24.63 14.36 -0.48
N ASN A 551 25.06 13.73 -1.57
CA ASN A 551 25.93 14.39 -2.53
C ASN A 551 25.10 15.21 -3.54
N PRO A 552 25.29 16.55 -3.64
CA PRO A 552 24.50 17.39 -4.54
C PRO A 552 24.52 16.97 -6.01
N ALA A 553 25.68 16.49 -6.51
CA ALA A 553 25.80 16.00 -7.89
C ALA A 553 25.02 14.70 -8.09
N GLY A 554 25.08 13.79 -7.12
CA GLY A 554 24.31 12.55 -7.09
C GLY A 554 22.81 12.80 -7.03
N ALA A 555 22.36 13.70 -6.14
CA ALA A 555 20.96 14.06 -5.99
C ALA A 555 20.36 14.66 -7.29
N VAL A 556 21.08 15.56 -7.96
CA VAL A 556 20.67 16.10 -9.26
C VAL A 556 20.56 14.99 -10.32
N PHE A 557 21.47 14.01 -10.28
CA PHE A 557 21.42 12.86 -11.21
C PHE A 557 20.17 12.01 -10.97
N VAL A 558 19.87 11.61 -9.72
CA VAL A 558 18.68 10.84 -9.36
C VAL A 558 17.40 11.58 -9.73
N ALA A 559 17.32 12.88 -9.43
CA ALA A 559 16.15 13.70 -9.77
C ALA A 559 15.94 13.81 -11.30
N ARG A 560 17.01 13.80 -12.09
CA ARG A 560 16.93 13.76 -13.55
C ARG A 560 16.42 12.40 -14.06
N LEU A 561 16.93 11.30 -13.48
CA LEU A 561 16.46 9.95 -13.80
C LEU A 561 14.99 9.78 -13.47
N ALA A 562 14.56 10.17 -12.30
CA ALA A 562 13.17 10.08 -11.86
C ALA A 562 12.21 10.79 -12.83
N ARG A 563 12.59 11.96 -13.34
CA ARG A 563 11.80 12.70 -14.36
C ARG A 563 11.77 12.03 -15.73
N ALA A 564 12.85 11.34 -16.11
CA ALA A 564 12.96 10.68 -17.40
C ALA A 564 12.38 9.25 -17.43
N ALA A 565 12.19 8.63 -16.27
CA ALA A 565 11.87 7.21 -16.09
C ALA A 565 10.56 6.82 -16.79
N ARG A 566 9.48 7.59 -16.63
CA ARG A 566 8.16 7.30 -17.23
C ARG A 566 8.24 7.12 -18.75
N LYS A 567 8.98 7.99 -19.45
CA LYS A 567 9.11 7.94 -20.92
C LYS A 567 9.76 6.65 -21.44
N ARG A 568 10.36 5.87 -20.55
CA ARG A 568 11.06 4.62 -20.85
C ARG A 568 10.44 3.41 -20.17
N ASN A 569 9.21 3.54 -19.64
CA ASN A 569 8.52 2.51 -18.89
C ASN A 569 9.34 1.99 -17.68
N VAL A 570 10.05 2.90 -17.03
CA VAL A 570 10.84 2.61 -15.83
C VAL A 570 10.14 3.18 -14.60
N GLY A 571 10.03 2.38 -13.53
CA GLY A 571 9.69 2.80 -12.18
C GLY A 571 10.95 2.82 -11.33
N LEU A 572 11.21 3.94 -10.67
CA LEU A 572 12.27 4.05 -9.67
C LEU A 572 11.67 3.85 -8.29
N LEU A 573 12.21 2.91 -7.51
CA LEU A 573 11.87 2.70 -6.10
C LEU A 573 13.04 3.12 -5.23
N LEU A 574 12.86 4.21 -4.50
CA LEU A 574 13.83 4.70 -3.52
C LEU A 574 13.48 4.14 -2.15
N VAL A 575 14.44 3.49 -1.52
CA VAL A 575 14.27 2.88 -0.20
C VAL A 575 15.27 3.53 0.75
N THR A 576 14.80 4.02 1.90
CA THR A 576 15.68 4.68 2.88
C THR A 576 15.20 4.47 4.31
N THR A 577 16.18 4.37 5.20
CA THR A 577 15.97 4.44 6.67
C THR A 577 16.16 5.86 7.20
N ASP A 578 16.89 6.70 6.49
CA ASP A 578 17.13 8.08 6.89
C ASP A 578 16.10 9.02 6.27
N VAL A 579 14.94 9.07 6.91
CA VAL A 579 13.82 9.90 6.48
C VAL A 579 14.10 11.38 6.73
N THR A 580 14.75 11.70 7.85
CA THR A 580 15.01 13.08 8.26
C THR A 580 15.93 13.78 7.28
N ASP A 581 17.03 13.17 6.90
CA ASP A 581 17.97 13.72 5.91
C ASP A 581 17.33 13.84 4.54
N LEU A 582 16.55 12.84 4.13
CA LEU A 582 15.86 12.86 2.84
C LEU A 582 14.85 14.00 2.76
N LEU A 583 13.98 14.16 3.75
CA LEU A 583 12.96 15.20 3.78
C LEU A 583 13.52 16.60 4.13
N GLY A 584 14.69 16.66 4.78
CA GLY A 584 15.39 17.90 5.13
C GLY A 584 16.11 18.56 3.95
N SER A 585 16.39 17.85 2.87
CA SER A 585 17.06 18.40 1.69
C SER A 585 16.07 18.82 0.59
N GLU A 586 16.30 19.96 -0.07
CA GLU A 586 15.43 20.41 -1.18
C GLU A 586 15.36 19.39 -2.33
N LEU A 587 16.48 18.74 -2.66
CA LEU A 587 16.55 17.74 -3.73
C LEU A 587 15.89 16.44 -3.32
N GLY A 588 16.05 15.99 -2.07
CA GLY A 588 15.37 14.83 -1.51
C GLY A 588 13.87 15.04 -1.48
N MET A 589 13.41 16.18 -0.98
CA MET A 589 12.01 16.57 -0.98
C MET A 589 11.44 16.60 -2.41
N ALA A 590 12.17 17.14 -3.40
CA ALA A 590 11.73 17.15 -4.78
C ALA A 590 11.59 15.74 -5.38
N VAL A 591 12.44 14.79 -4.99
CA VAL A 591 12.32 13.38 -5.42
C VAL A 591 11.12 12.73 -4.78
N VAL A 592 10.95 12.91 -3.47
CA VAL A 592 9.84 12.34 -2.69
C VAL A 592 8.49 12.86 -3.18
N THR A 593 8.33 14.18 -3.32
CA THR A 593 7.06 14.78 -3.73
C THR A 593 6.69 14.49 -5.19
N ASN A 594 7.68 14.19 -6.04
CA ASN A 594 7.44 13.77 -7.41
C ASN A 594 7.13 12.27 -7.56
N ALA A 595 7.28 11.45 -6.52
CA ALA A 595 6.89 10.05 -6.58
C ALA A 595 5.36 9.92 -6.59
N ALA A 596 4.83 9.02 -7.43
CA ALA A 596 3.39 8.77 -7.50
C ALA A 596 2.91 7.80 -6.42
N THR A 597 3.82 7.07 -5.80
CA THR A 597 3.51 6.05 -4.79
C THR A 597 4.46 6.18 -3.61
N HIS A 598 3.92 6.09 -2.38
CA HIS A 598 4.72 6.10 -1.17
C HIS A 598 4.34 4.93 -0.28
N PHE A 599 5.33 4.20 0.19
CA PHE A 599 5.20 3.17 1.21
C PHE A 599 5.75 3.75 2.51
N LEU A 600 4.88 3.93 3.48
CA LEU A 600 5.23 4.47 4.79
C LEU A 600 5.12 3.34 5.81
N LEU A 601 6.24 2.92 6.37
CA LEU A 601 6.32 1.85 7.35
C LEU A 601 6.48 2.41 8.76
N PRO A 602 6.32 1.59 9.80
CA PRO A 602 6.49 2.02 11.18
C PRO A 602 7.79 2.78 11.42
N THR A 603 7.69 3.86 12.21
CA THR A 603 8.81 4.77 12.48
C THR A 603 8.68 5.42 13.86
N SER A 604 9.72 6.12 14.29
CA SER A 604 9.70 6.86 15.56
C SER A 604 8.70 8.04 15.54
N PRO A 605 8.17 8.45 16.70
CA PRO A 605 7.17 9.54 16.75
C PRO A 605 7.64 10.84 16.10
N ALA A 606 8.90 11.24 16.30
CA ALA A 606 9.44 12.47 15.72
C ALA A 606 9.49 12.42 14.19
N VAL A 607 9.85 11.27 13.61
CA VAL A 607 9.87 11.05 12.16
C VAL A 607 8.45 10.93 11.62
N ALA A 608 7.53 10.31 12.38
CA ALA A 608 6.12 10.23 12.00
C ALA A 608 5.47 11.63 11.91
N ASP A 609 5.83 12.56 12.79
CA ASP A 609 5.36 13.95 12.72
C ASP A 609 5.82 14.66 11.44
N GLN A 610 7.08 14.46 11.06
CA GLN A 610 7.65 15.02 9.83
C GLN A 610 6.97 14.42 8.57
N ILE A 611 6.76 13.11 8.56
CA ILE A 611 6.04 12.40 7.50
C ILE A 611 4.59 12.92 7.42
N ALA A 612 3.91 13.03 8.56
CA ALA A 612 2.53 13.49 8.63
C ALA A 612 2.37 14.92 8.07
N ALA A 613 3.29 15.82 8.41
CA ALA A 613 3.32 17.18 7.86
C ALA A 613 3.58 17.18 6.34
N THR A 614 4.51 16.32 5.85
CA THR A 614 4.88 16.26 4.43
C THR A 614 3.75 15.72 3.55
N PHE A 615 3.05 14.67 4.01
CA PHE A 615 2.03 13.97 3.22
C PHE A 615 0.59 14.30 3.65
N ALA A 616 0.41 15.26 4.55
CA ALA A 616 -0.88 15.65 5.13
C ALA A 616 -1.66 14.42 5.65
N LEU A 617 -1.01 13.63 6.50
CA LEU A 617 -1.62 12.46 7.11
C LEU A 617 -2.63 12.88 8.18
N SER A 618 -3.70 12.09 8.31
CA SER A 618 -4.61 12.20 9.45
C SER A 618 -3.94 11.74 10.75
N GLU A 619 -4.53 12.09 11.88
CA GLU A 619 -4.05 11.64 13.20
C GLU A 619 -4.05 10.10 13.32
N GLY A 620 -5.07 9.43 12.77
CA GLY A 620 -5.14 7.99 12.72
C GLY A 620 -4.01 7.35 11.89
N GLU A 621 -3.71 7.91 10.72
CA GLU A 621 -2.59 7.45 9.88
C GLU A 621 -1.24 7.68 10.55
N ARG A 622 -1.06 8.82 11.22
CA ARG A 622 0.14 9.13 12.02
C ARG A 622 0.30 8.12 13.18
N ASN A 623 -0.77 7.87 13.92
CA ASN A 623 -0.76 6.90 15.03
C ASN A 623 -0.47 5.48 14.53
N PHE A 624 -0.98 5.12 13.36
CA PHE A 624 -0.64 3.85 12.70
C PHE A 624 0.87 3.71 12.45
N LEU A 625 1.56 4.78 12.01
CA LEU A 625 3.01 4.75 11.79
C LEU A 625 3.82 4.63 13.09
N THR A 626 3.28 5.06 14.23
CA THR A 626 3.98 4.98 15.53
C THR A 626 3.71 3.71 16.31
N SER A 627 2.56 3.06 16.08
CA SER A 627 2.11 1.87 16.81
C SER A 627 2.03 0.61 15.96
N GLY A 628 2.31 0.70 14.65
CA GLY A 628 2.20 -0.43 13.74
C GLY A 628 3.26 -1.51 13.99
N ASP A 629 2.87 -2.77 13.78
CA ASP A 629 3.77 -3.92 13.84
C ASP A 629 4.74 -3.97 12.65
N VAL A 630 5.79 -4.75 12.78
CA VAL A 630 6.71 -5.06 11.66
C VAL A 630 5.93 -5.70 10.51
N GLY A 631 6.15 -5.18 9.30
CA GLY A 631 5.46 -5.61 8.09
C GLY A 631 4.14 -4.90 7.82
N ASN A 632 3.69 -4.03 8.72
CA ASN A 632 2.60 -3.09 8.45
C ASN A 632 3.13 -1.94 7.58
N ALA A 633 2.30 -1.45 6.67
CA ALA A 633 2.64 -0.29 5.84
C ALA A 633 1.39 0.51 5.48
N LEU A 634 1.55 1.82 5.38
CA LEU A 634 0.56 2.71 4.80
C LEU A 634 0.98 3.02 3.35
N LEU A 635 0.16 2.62 2.40
CA LEU A 635 0.36 2.90 0.98
C LEU A 635 -0.38 4.17 0.60
N LEU A 636 0.34 5.13 0.06
CA LEU A 636 -0.23 6.30 -0.62
C LEU A 636 -0.10 6.09 -2.13
N ALA A 637 -1.19 5.80 -2.80
CA ALA A 637 -1.24 5.52 -4.24
C ALA A 637 -1.87 6.70 -5.00
N GLY A 638 -1.02 7.63 -5.44
CA GLY A 638 -1.46 8.90 -6.01
C GLY A 638 -1.97 9.87 -4.91
N ARG A 639 -2.92 10.76 -5.29
CA ARG A 639 -3.37 11.83 -4.38
C ARG A 639 -4.54 11.43 -3.48
N ARG A 640 -5.29 10.39 -3.83
CA ARG A 640 -6.59 10.09 -3.21
C ARG A 640 -6.65 8.75 -2.50
N HIS A 641 -5.84 7.79 -2.92
CA HIS A 641 -5.94 6.43 -2.42
C HIS A 641 -4.90 6.19 -1.34
N ARG A 642 -5.37 5.77 -0.18
CA ARG A 642 -4.57 5.46 1.00
C ARG A 642 -5.06 4.15 1.58
N VAL A 643 -4.17 3.21 1.80
CA VAL A 643 -4.51 1.88 2.32
C VAL A 643 -3.48 1.45 3.33
N ALA A 644 -3.93 1.14 4.54
CA ALA A 644 -3.12 0.46 5.54
C ALA A 644 -3.16 -1.05 5.30
N PHE A 645 -2.02 -1.70 5.21
CA PHE A 645 -1.93 -3.12 4.93
C PHE A 645 -0.81 -3.80 5.69
N LYS A 646 -0.92 -5.11 5.84
CA LYS A 646 0.15 -5.98 6.32
C LYS A 646 0.70 -6.77 5.14
N ALA A 647 2.03 -6.71 4.94
CA ALA A 647 2.69 -7.47 3.88
C ALA A 647 2.39 -8.97 4.03
N LEU A 648 1.96 -9.59 2.94
CA LEU A 648 1.57 -11.00 2.90
C LEU A 648 2.44 -11.77 1.90
N ALA A 649 3.27 -12.68 2.38
CA ALA A 649 4.05 -13.60 1.57
C ALA A 649 3.59 -15.04 1.81
N SER A 650 3.69 -15.88 0.79
CA SER A 650 3.57 -17.32 0.96
C SER A 650 4.75 -17.86 1.79
N PRO A 651 4.66 -19.06 2.37
CA PRO A 651 5.79 -19.63 3.13
C PRO A 651 7.08 -19.73 2.31
N SER A 652 7.00 -20.04 1.03
CA SER A 652 8.16 -20.11 0.13
C SER A 652 8.74 -18.73 -0.18
N GLU A 653 7.90 -17.72 -0.42
CA GLU A 653 8.36 -16.34 -0.59
C GLU A 653 9.01 -15.82 0.69
N HIS A 654 8.38 -16.06 1.85
CA HIS A 654 8.91 -15.66 3.16
C HIS A 654 10.31 -16.23 3.39
N ALA A 655 10.49 -17.53 3.15
CA ALA A 655 11.79 -18.18 3.29
C ALA A 655 12.89 -17.55 2.38
N ALA A 656 12.51 -17.08 1.21
CA ALA A 656 13.43 -16.51 0.23
C ALA A 656 13.77 -15.02 0.48
N ILE A 657 12.88 -14.27 1.13
CA ILE A 657 13.03 -12.81 1.29
C ILE A 657 13.31 -12.35 2.72
N THR A 658 13.17 -13.26 3.70
CA THR A 658 13.45 -12.92 5.11
C THR A 658 14.89 -12.44 5.30
N THR A 659 15.05 -11.42 6.11
CA THR A 659 16.35 -10.90 6.55
C THR A 659 16.55 -11.09 8.05
N HIS A 660 15.63 -11.79 8.72
CA HIS A 660 15.67 -11.99 10.15
C HIS A 660 16.82 -12.95 10.54
N PRO A 661 17.81 -12.54 11.35
CA PRO A 661 19.02 -13.35 11.61
C PRO A 661 18.72 -14.74 12.19
N ALA A 662 17.73 -14.85 13.08
CA ALA A 662 17.35 -16.13 13.68
C ALA A 662 16.75 -17.10 12.65
N GLU A 663 15.92 -16.60 11.73
CA GLU A 663 15.32 -17.40 10.66
C GLU A 663 16.37 -17.85 9.65
N LEU A 664 17.28 -16.96 9.27
CA LEU A 664 18.41 -17.30 8.40
C LEU A 664 19.32 -18.36 9.02
N ALA A 665 19.59 -18.27 10.34
CA ALA A 665 20.36 -19.28 11.04
C ALA A 665 19.65 -20.64 11.06
N GLN A 666 18.34 -20.66 11.27
CA GLN A 666 17.54 -21.90 11.21
C GLN A 666 17.54 -22.51 9.79
N GLN A 667 17.37 -21.70 8.75
CA GLN A 667 17.44 -22.14 7.36
C GLN A 667 18.82 -22.73 7.02
N ALA A 668 19.91 -22.08 7.47
CA ALA A 668 21.26 -22.58 7.28
C ALA A 668 21.49 -23.94 7.97
N GLN A 669 20.97 -24.11 9.19
CA GLN A 669 21.02 -25.39 9.91
C GLN A 669 20.23 -26.49 9.19
N GLN A 670 19.02 -26.18 8.72
CA GLN A 670 18.19 -27.12 7.98
C GLN A 670 18.85 -27.53 6.66
N ALA A 671 19.44 -26.56 5.94
CA ALA A 671 20.18 -26.84 4.70
C ALA A 671 21.41 -27.74 4.95
N GLN A 672 22.16 -27.50 6.02
CA GLN A 672 23.28 -28.37 6.40
C GLN A 672 22.81 -29.79 6.75
N GLN A 673 21.73 -29.94 7.52
CA GLN A 673 21.16 -31.25 7.85
C GLN A 673 20.67 -31.99 6.60
N ALA A 674 20.00 -31.27 5.67
CA ALA A 674 19.56 -31.85 4.40
C ALA A 674 20.75 -32.32 3.54
N GLN A 675 21.82 -31.53 3.46
CA GLN A 675 23.04 -31.92 2.74
C GLN A 675 23.71 -33.14 3.37
N GLN A 676 23.81 -33.22 4.70
CA GLN A 676 24.33 -34.38 5.40
C GLN A 676 23.47 -35.62 5.17
N ALA A 677 22.15 -35.47 5.18
CA ALA A 677 21.22 -36.58 4.89
C ALA A 677 21.36 -37.06 3.43
N GLN A 678 21.50 -36.14 2.46
CA GLN A 678 21.75 -36.51 1.05
C GLN A 678 23.10 -37.20 0.88
N GLN A 679 24.16 -36.73 1.50
CA GLN A 679 25.47 -37.38 1.46
C GLN A 679 25.43 -38.77 2.12
N ALA A 680 24.70 -38.93 3.22
CA ALA A 680 24.51 -40.23 3.87
C ALA A 680 23.72 -41.20 2.95
N GLN A 681 22.69 -40.74 2.28
CA GLN A 681 21.93 -41.56 1.31
C GLN A 681 22.78 -41.96 0.09
N GLN A 682 23.58 -41.03 -0.44
CA GLN A 682 24.51 -41.32 -1.53
C GLN A 682 25.59 -42.30 -1.10
N ALA A 683 26.14 -42.20 0.11
CA ALA A 683 27.10 -43.15 0.67
C ALA A 683 26.49 -44.58 0.84
N GLN A 684 25.23 -44.65 1.28
CA GLN A 684 24.49 -45.89 1.38
C GLN A 684 24.22 -46.52 -0.02
N GLN A 685 23.87 -45.72 -1.01
CA GLN A 685 23.66 -46.18 -2.38
C GLN A 685 24.96 -46.61 -3.07
N ALA A 686 26.09 -46.00 -2.72
CA ALA A 686 27.41 -46.35 -3.22
C ALA A 686 28.04 -47.57 -2.49
N GLY A 687 27.38 -48.16 -1.52
CA GLY A 687 27.89 -49.30 -0.75
C GLY A 687 29.08 -48.96 0.16
N LEU A 688 29.32 -47.67 0.42
CA LEU A 688 30.35 -47.16 1.33
C LEU A 688 29.78 -47.09 2.73
N ALA A 689 30.48 -47.68 3.72
CA ALA A 689 30.08 -47.56 5.14
C ALA A 689 29.96 -46.08 5.55
N PRO A 690 28.97 -45.71 6.39
CA PRO A 690 28.83 -44.35 6.85
C PRO A 690 30.12 -43.91 7.56
N PRO A 691 30.52 -42.61 7.43
CA PRO A 691 31.67 -42.11 8.14
C PRO A 691 31.46 -42.27 9.65
N THR A 692 32.30 -43.07 10.28
CA THR A 692 32.30 -43.23 11.74
C THR A 692 32.54 -41.87 12.40
N SER A 693 31.68 -41.49 13.32
CA SER A 693 31.87 -40.30 14.16
C SER A 693 33.30 -40.27 14.70
N PRO A 694 33.96 -39.10 14.73
CA PRO A 694 35.28 -39.02 15.33
C PRO A 694 35.19 -39.50 16.79
N PRO A 695 36.17 -40.27 17.27
CA PRO A 695 36.15 -40.77 18.64
C PRO A 695 36.07 -39.58 19.61
N PRO A 696 35.39 -39.74 20.77
CA PRO A 696 35.31 -38.69 21.75
C PRO A 696 36.73 -38.34 22.20
N THR A 697 37.11 -37.10 22.07
CA THR A 697 38.37 -36.57 22.57
C THR A 697 38.45 -36.87 24.06
N ALA A 698 39.48 -37.66 24.41
CA ALA A 698 39.78 -38.01 25.78
C ALA A 698 39.97 -36.73 26.61
N PRO A 699 39.50 -36.70 27.86
CA PRO A 699 39.66 -35.53 28.70
C PRO A 699 41.17 -35.35 29.01
N HIS A 700 41.67 -34.14 28.78
CA HIS A 700 43.02 -33.74 29.24
C HIS A 700 43.13 -33.94 30.76
N PRO A 701 44.25 -34.48 31.25
CA PRO A 701 44.46 -34.65 32.70
C PRO A 701 44.56 -33.27 33.36
N ALA A 702 43.78 -33.10 34.42
CA ALA A 702 43.80 -31.93 35.28
C ALA A 702 45.19 -31.78 35.92
N THR A 703 45.82 -30.65 35.65
CA THR A 703 47.01 -30.24 36.37
C THR A 703 46.60 -29.78 37.76
N THR A 704 46.93 -30.55 38.75
CA THR A 704 46.88 -30.21 40.20
C THR A 704 47.82 -29.06 40.47
N ALA A 705 47.28 -27.87 40.77
CA ALA A 705 48.03 -26.80 41.42
C ALA A 705 47.60 -26.70 42.89
N THR A 706 48.59 -26.90 43.73
CA THR A 706 48.61 -26.92 45.19
C THR A 706 48.20 -25.59 45.81
N THR A 707 47.40 -25.71 46.85
CA THR A 707 46.99 -24.70 47.83
C THR A 707 48.12 -23.97 48.51
N ALA A 708 48.03 -22.66 48.67
CA ALA A 708 48.45 -21.85 49.81
C ALA A 708 47.75 -20.49 49.72
N GLY A 709 46.88 -20.21 50.60
CA GLY A 709 47.10 -19.56 51.90
C GLY A 709 46.51 -18.16 51.92
N ALA A 710 45.38 -18.07 52.57
CA ALA A 710 45.02 -17.07 53.58
C ALA A 710 44.92 -15.56 53.25
N ALA A 711 43.74 -15.05 53.53
CA ALA A 711 43.46 -13.93 54.46
C ALA A 711 42.80 -12.64 53.85
N THR A 712 41.63 -12.41 54.43
CA THR A 712 41.01 -11.14 54.85
C THR A 712 40.35 -10.24 53.85
N ALA A 713 39.03 -10.20 54.00
CA ALA A 713 38.19 -9.05 53.74
C ALA A 713 38.55 -7.83 54.62
N PRO A 714 38.16 -6.58 54.38
CA PRO A 714 36.76 -6.18 54.58
C PRO A 714 36.17 -5.09 53.63
N THR A 715 34.87 -5.11 53.56
CA THR A 715 33.85 -4.07 53.76
C THR A 715 33.93 -2.67 53.11
N GLU A 716 32.71 -2.28 52.66
CA GLU A 716 32.15 -0.89 52.60
C GLU A 716 32.54 -0.09 51.35
N GLU A 717 31.68 0.59 50.67
CA GLU A 717 30.39 1.29 50.83
C GLU A 717 29.89 1.76 49.44
N ASP A 718 28.64 1.70 49.22
CA ASP A 718 27.86 2.56 48.35
C ASP A 718 27.92 4.03 48.87
N PRO A 719 27.54 5.06 48.21
CA PRO A 719 26.67 5.27 47.05
C PRO A 719 27.09 6.44 46.15
N LEU A 720 26.58 6.45 44.90
CA LEU A 720 25.79 7.57 44.36
C LEU A 720 25.33 7.22 42.92
#